data_e033fb5eb4d287892da14534f42d7397
#
_entry.id   e033fb5eb4d287892da14534f42d7397
#
_cell.length_a   1.000
_cell.length_b   1.000
_cell.length_c   1.000
_cell.angle_alpha   90.00
_cell.angle_beta   90.00
_cell.angle_gamma   90.00
#
_symmetry.space_group_name_H-M   'P 1'
#
loop_
_entity.id
_entity.type
_entity.pdbx_description
1 polymer ?
#
loop_
_entity_poly.entity_id
_entity_poly.type
_entity_poly.pdbx_seq_one_letter_code
_entity_poly.pdbx_strand_id
1 'polypeptide(L)'
;MSFFEKLFGSFSDKELKRINPIKDKVLALEPEMSKLTDEQLQAKTTEFKERLAKGETLDDLLPEAFAVCREADWRVLGMKPYPVQIIGGIVLHRACIAEMQTGEGKTLVATMPTYLNALTGEGVHVVTVNDYLARRDSEWMGKVYRFLGLTVGLVVHGVEAGDRKKAYEADVTYGTNNEFGFDYLRDNMVVYKANMVQRGHAFAIVDEVDSILIDEARTPLIISGKGEDSSVMYKRADDFAKTLKKSVIVELDDKVEAEEQVDGDYVVDEKRKTATLTESGVKKAEAFFHVENLADADNMSLRHYIDGAIKARGVMHRDTDYIVKDGEVIIVDEFTGRLMYGRRFNDGLHQAIEAKEGVTVAAESKTLATVTFQNYFRMYKKLSGMTGTASTEADEFSEIYGLNIVSIPTNKPRARQDLPDSVYKTVNGKYNAVIEQVAECHAKGQPVLVGTVSVEKSEALSKLLKKKGIEHNVLNAKQHEREAEIVAQAGKQGAVTIATNMAGRGTDIMLGGNVTYMAKAALKKELSKELTANLAELKDEYEHAKARAKAAGTELPTPPEAGIDAKLEMLMTECDGHAETEDTEILHARKRFEELCEEFTPEVKREAEVVRNAGGLFIIGTERHESRRIDNQLRGRAGRQGDPGASRFFLSLEDDLMRIFGGERVQGLMDSLGLDEDVPIENKLITNTIESAQKKLEASNFAIRKQVLQYDDVMNQQREIIYKQRQMVLDGEDISDKLHEMMRQSIDDACTNYLNGDSADDWDFAGLRRHFMNWLCLPTDFNYTTEQLGDLTREGIADELYKRGMDILTAKEKRYGAKTMRELERICLLRNVDSKWMEHIDNMDQLKQGMGLRGYGQHDPVVEYRIEGFAMFDEMIASIREDAVHMLLTIEIRQQNAEPKREQIAKPTGEGAPSEAGAKGAAPVRVTKIGRNDPCPCGSGLKWKKCTCKEYHPDL
;
A
#
# COMPACT_ATOMS: atom_id res chain seq x y z
N MET A 1 -12.41 29.31 11.11
CA MET A 1 -13.87 29.34 10.87
C MET A 1 -14.24 30.60 10.11
N SER A 2 -14.83 30.44 8.94
CA SER A 2 -15.33 31.55 8.13
C SER A 2 -16.49 32.25 8.83
N PHE A 3 -16.75 33.53 8.49
CA PHE A 3 -17.89 34.31 9.05
C PHE A 3 -19.24 33.61 8.81
N PHE A 4 -19.36 32.90 7.68
CA PHE A 4 -20.54 32.08 7.33
C PHE A 4 -20.70 30.85 8.21
N GLU A 5 -19.62 30.17 8.61
CA GLU A 5 -19.66 29.04 9.54
C GLU A 5 -20.13 29.43 10.95
N LYS A 6 -19.76 30.64 11.39
CA LYS A 6 -20.23 31.17 12.68
C LYS A 6 -21.74 31.48 12.69
N LEU A 7 -22.32 31.77 11.52
CA LEU A 7 -23.74 32.14 11.40
C LEU A 7 -24.66 30.94 11.13
N PHE A 8 -24.19 29.95 10.37
CA PHE A 8 -24.99 28.80 9.88
C PHE A 8 -24.56 27.45 10.46
N GLY A 9 -23.57 27.40 11.34
CA GLY A 9 -22.96 26.16 11.86
C GLY A 9 -22.09 25.45 10.82
N SER A 10 -21.13 24.64 11.26
CA SER A 10 -20.29 23.81 10.39
C SER A 10 -21.10 22.67 9.76
N PHE A 11 -20.54 22.02 8.74
CA PHE A 11 -21.11 20.78 8.18
C PHE A 11 -21.31 19.73 9.29
N SER A 12 -20.31 19.54 10.14
CA SER A 12 -20.35 18.63 11.28
C SER A 12 -21.51 18.94 12.23
N ASP A 13 -21.79 20.22 12.58
CA ASP A 13 -22.88 20.60 13.46
C ASP A 13 -24.26 20.25 12.87
N LYS A 14 -24.42 20.40 11.56
CA LYS A 14 -25.65 20.06 10.86
C LYS A 14 -25.89 18.55 10.83
N GLU A 15 -24.84 17.77 10.52
CA GLU A 15 -24.93 16.32 10.50
C GLU A 15 -25.14 15.75 11.91
N LEU A 16 -24.47 16.26 12.93
CA LEU A 16 -24.69 15.84 14.32
C LEU A 16 -26.15 16.07 14.77
N LYS A 17 -26.79 17.18 14.33
CA LYS A 17 -28.22 17.42 14.61
C LYS A 17 -29.13 16.38 13.94
N ARG A 18 -28.77 15.87 12.76
CA ARG A 18 -29.52 14.81 12.05
C ARG A 18 -29.28 13.44 12.65
N ILE A 19 -28.07 13.19 13.16
CA ILE A 19 -27.66 11.89 13.71
C ILE A 19 -28.17 11.69 15.14
N ASN A 20 -28.19 12.72 15.96
CA ASN A 20 -28.59 12.63 17.37
C ASN A 20 -29.97 11.93 17.61
N PRO A 21 -31.04 12.23 16.84
CA PRO A 21 -32.31 11.52 17.00
C PRO A 21 -32.21 10.02 16.70
N ILE A 22 -31.35 9.60 15.79
CA ILE A 22 -31.13 8.19 15.45
C ILE A 22 -30.35 7.51 16.58
N LYS A 23 -29.29 8.14 17.07
CA LYS A 23 -28.54 7.68 18.25
C LYS A 23 -29.49 7.48 19.46
N ASP A 24 -30.41 8.43 19.71
CA ASP A 24 -31.37 8.33 20.83
C ASP A 24 -32.31 7.14 20.64
N LYS A 25 -32.73 6.82 19.40
CA LYS A 25 -33.51 5.60 19.13
C LYS A 25 -32.70 4.33 19.42
N VAL A 26 -31.44 4.28 19.03
CA VAL A 26 -30.55 3.12 19.33
C VAL A 26 -30.46 2.90 20.85
N LEU A 27 -30.22 3.98 21.61
CA LEU A 27 -30.15 3.91 23.07
C LEU A 27 -31.46 3.50 23.73
N ALA A 28 -32.60 3.93 23.17
CA ALA A 28 -33.94 3.58 23.69
C ALA A 28 -34.26 2.07 23.55
N LEU A 29 -33.63 1.37 22.59
CA LEU A 29 -33.78 -0.08 22.37
C LEU A 29 -32.94 -0.93 23.35
N GLU A 30 -32.00 -0.33 24.09
CA GLU A 30 -31.11 -1.06 24.99
C GLU A 30 -31.82 -1.97 26.00
N PRO A 31 -32.91 -1.51 26.69
CA PRO A 31 -33.61 -2.37 27.65
C PRO A 31 -34.36 -3.55 27.00
N GLU A 32 -34.66 -3.49 25.73
CA GLU A 32 -35.26 -4.58 24.96
C GLU A 32 -34.21 -5.60 24.57
N MET A 33 -33.08 -5.15 23.99
CA MET A 33 -32.00 -6.03 23.54
C MET A 33 -31.34 -6.79 24.72
N SER A 34 -31.19 -6.16 25.86
CA SER A 34 -30.60 -6.79 27.06
C SER A 34 -31.45 -7.95 27.65
N LYS A 35 -32.73 -8.05 27.29
CA LYS A 35 -33.61 -9.14 27.73
C LYS A 35 -33.58 -10.36 26.82
N LEU A 36 -33.05 -10.22 25.61
CA LEU A 36 -32.99 -11.30 24.65
C LEU A 36 -31.94 -12.35 25.10
N THR A 37 -32.22 -13.63 24.89
CA THR A 37 -31.19 -14.67 25.02
C THR A 37 -30.17 -14.56 23.86
N ASP A 38 -29.03 -15.24 23.98
CA ASP A 38 -28.01 -15.24 22.91
C ASP A 38 -28.55 -15.76 21.59
N GLU A 39 -29.34 -16.86 21.64
CA GLU A 39 -29.98 -17.40 20.44
C GLU A 39 -31.00 -16.41 19.83
N GLN A 40 -31.74 -15.69 20.65
CA GLN A 40 -32.69 -14.67 20.17
C GLN A 40 -31.95 -13.47 19.54
N LEU A 41 -30.85 -13.06 20.15
CA LEU A 41 -30.01 -11.97 19.62
C LEU A 41 -29.36 -12.35 18.27
N GLN A 42 -28.86 -13.59 18.16
CA GLN A 42 -28.31 -14.15 16.92
C GLN A 42 -29.36 -14.27 15.82
N ALA A 43 -30.60 -14.69 16.18
CA ALA A 43 -31.71 -14.81 15.25
C ALA A 43 -32.11 -13.48 14.59
N LYS A 44 -31.82 -12.33 15.22
CA LYS A 44 -32.04 -10.99 14.64
C LYS A 44 -31.28 -10.80 13.31
N THR A 45 -30.12 -11.38 13.15
CA THR A 45 -29.38 -11.31 11.87
C THR A 45 -30.17 -11.92 10.72
N THR A 46 -30.79 -13.09 10.92
CA THR A 46 -31.65 -13.73 9.92
C THR A 46 -32.91 -12.89 9.67
N GLU A 47 -33.56 -12.36 10.72
CA GLU A 47 -34.71 -11.47 10.60
C GLU A 47 -34.38 -10.23 9.74
N PHE A 48 -33.25 -9.58 9.98
CA PHE A 48 -32.82 -8.40 9.22
C PHE A 48 -32.54 -8.73 7.74
N LYS A 49 -31.86 -9.85 7.44
CA LYS A 49 -31.65 -10.32 6.07
C LYS A 49 -32.99 -10.57 5.35
N GLU A 50 -33.98 -11.12 6.02
CA GLU A 50 -35.32 -11.33 5.46
C GLU A 50 -36.08 -10.00 5.22
N ARG A 51 -35.96 -9.03 6.13
CA ARG A 51 -36.58 -7.70 5.98
C ARG A 51 -35.94 -6.93 4.79
N LEU A 52 -34.63 -7.00 4.63
CA LEU A 52 -33.93 -6.46 3.44
C LEU A 52 -34.43 -7.11 2.16
N ALA A 53 -34.61 -8.45 2.14
CA ALA A 53 -35.14 -9.16 0.98
C ALA A 53 -36.60 -8.77 0.66
N LYS A 54 -37.38 -8.28 1.63
CA LYS A 54 -38.74 -7.75 1.47
C LYS A 54 -38.76 -6.28 1.04
N GLY A 55 -37.62 -5.61 0.93
CA GLY A 55 -37.51 -4.25 0.40
C GLY A 55 -37.33 -3.15 1.46
N GLU A 56 -37.11 -3.47 2.74
CA GLU A 56 -36.66 -2.48 3.73
C GLU A 56 -35.24 -2.02 3.41
N THR A 57 -34.90 -0.79 3.78
CA THR A 57 -33.58 -0.22 3.55
C THR A 57 -32.66 -0.43 4.75
N LEU A 58 -31.34 -0.31 4.55
CA LEU A 58 -30.36 -0.34 5.65
C LEU A 58 -30.61 0.80 6.66
N ASP A 59 -31.08 1.96 6.18
CA ASP A 59 -31.41 3.09 7.06
C ASP A 59 -32.62 2.80 7.97
N ASP A 60 -33.60 2.02 7.49
CA ASP A 60 -34.75 1.59 8.31
C ASP A 60 -34.32 0.62 9.40
N LEU A 61 -33.39 -0.30 9.10
CA LEU A 61 -32.85 -1.29 10.02
C LEU A 61 -31.81 -0.72 10.99
N LEU A 62 -31.17 0.41 10.67
CA LEU A 62 -30.02 0.96 11.38
C LEU A 62 -30.24 1.03 12.91
N PRO A 63 -31.34 1.58 13.44
CA PRO A 63 -31.49 1.69 14.89
C PRO A 63 -31.52 0.33 15.62
N GLU A 64 -32.22 -0.65 15.05
CA GLU A 64 -32.30 -2.01 15.62
C GLU A 64 -30.98 -2.77 15.47
N ALA A 65 -30.38 -2.75 14.29
CA ALA A 65 -29.12 -3.44 14.02
C ALA A 65 -27.97 -2.90 14.88
N PHE A 66 -27.89 -1.57 15.06
CA PHE A 66 -26.90 -0.98 15.96
C PHE A 66 -27.15 -1.34 17.43
N ALA A 67 -28.40 -1.42 17.86
CA ALA A 67 -28.75 -1.85 19.22
C ALA A 67 -28.37 -3.33 19.46
N VAL A 68 -28.61 -4.22 18.48
CA VAL A 68 -28.20 -5.63 18.50
C VAL A 68 -26.68 -5.76 18.56
N CYS A 69 -25.95 -5.07 17.68
CA CYS A 69 -24.50 -5.11 17.65
C CYS A 69 -23.89 -4.58 18.96
N ARG A 70 -24.42 -3.48 19.49
CA ARG A 70 -23.98 -2.89 20.75
C ARG A 70 -24.17 -3.82 21.96
N GLU A 71 -25.26 -4.59 21.99
CA GLU A 71 -25.47 -5.61 23.02
C GLU A 71 -24.52 -6.81 22.83
N ALA A 72 -24.26 -7.21 21.58
CA ALA A 72 -23.28 -8.24 21.28
C ALA A 72 -21.85 -7.82 21.67
N ASP A 73 -21.46 -6.55 21.38
CA ASP A 73 -20.18 -5.98 21.84
C ASP A 73 -20.02 -6.09 23.36
N TRP A 74 -21.09 -5.82 24.10
CA TRP A 74 -21.12 -5.93 25.56
C TRP A 74 -20.95 -7.37 26.03
N ARG A 75 -21.70 -8.31 25.45
CA ARG A 75 -21.66 -9.72 25.88
C ARG A 75 -20.37 -10.43 25.52
N VAL A 76 -19.84 -10.14 24.31
CA VAL A 76 -18.68 -10.87 23.77
C VAL A 76 -17.34 -10.25 24.19
N LEU A 77 -17.27 -8.92 24.23
CA LEU A 77 -16.02 -8.19 24.51
C LEU A 77 -16.00 -7.53 25.90
N GLY A 78 -17.12 -7.51 26.63
CA GLY A 78 -17.23 -6.73 27.87
C GLY A 78 -17.18 -5.21 27.64
N MET A 79 -17.30 -4.74 26.40
CA MET A 79 -17.21 -3.33 26.03
C MET A 79 -18.51 -2.84 25.46
N LYS A 80 -19.12 -1.86 26.10
CA LYS A 80 -20.38 -1.27 25.68
C LYS A 80 -20.13 0.06 24.96
N PRO A 81 -20.42 0.18 23.64
CA PRO A 81 -20.19 1.42 22.90
C PRO A 81 -20.86 2.64 23.54
N TYR A 82 -20.09 3.71 23.68
CA TYR A 82 -20.58 4.99 24.20
C TYR A 82 -21.50 5.71 23.21
N PRO A 83 -22.35 6.66 23.67
CA PRO A 83 -23.20 7.45 22.75
C PRO A 83 -22.42 8.14 21.62
N VAL A 84 -21.21 8.63 21.88
CA VAL A 84 -20.34 9.25 20.86
C VAL A 84 -19.83 8.23 19.83
N GLN A 85 -19.63 6.97 20.25
CA GLN A 85 -19.22 5.88 19.35
C GLN A 85 -20.39 5.45 18.45
N ILE A 86 -21.62 5.47 18.93
CA ILE A 86 -22.82 5.25 18.09
C ILE A 86 -22.90 6.34 16.99
N ILE A 87 -22.64 7.60 17.34
CA ILE A 87 -22.56 8.70 16.35
C ILE A 87 -21.50 8.39 15.30
N GLY A 88 -20.30 7.95 15.73
CA GLY A 88 -19.22 7.55 14.81
C GLY A 88 -19.65 6.45 13.85
N GLY A 89 -20.30 5.41 14.34
CA GLY A 89 -20.83 4.32 13.52
C GLY A 89 -21.85 4.80 12.48
N ILE A 90 -22.75 5.72 12.86
CA ILE A 90 -23.74 6.30 11.92
C ILE A 90 -23.03 7.16 10.85
N VAL A 91 -22.01 7.93 11.23
CA VAL A 91 -21.20 8.72 10.28
C VAL A 91 -20.53 7.81 9.25
N LEU A 92 -19.93 6.71 9.69
CA LEU A 92 -19.33 5.71 8.79
C LEU A 92 -20.36 5.08 7.86
N HIS A 93 -21.54 4.73 8.39
CA HIS A 93 -22.63 4.22 7.55
C HIS A 93 -23.08 5.22 6.49
N ARG A 94 -22.97 6.52 6.73
CA ARG A 94 -23.33 7.59 5.79
C ARG A 94 -22.23 7.96 4.79
N ALA A 95 -21.26 7.11 4.59
CA ALA A 95 -20.13 7.34 3.68
C ALA A 95 -19.39 8.67 3.97
N CYS A 96 -19.12 8.94 5.25
CA CYS A 96 -18.36 10.10 5.71
C CYS A 96 -17.14 9.64 6.51
N ILE A 97 -16.22 10.57 6.75
CA ILE A 97 -15.09 10.36 7.66
C ILE A 97 -15.52 10.71 9.08
N ALA A 98 -15.44 9.74 9.99
CA ALA A 98 -15.62 9.93 11.41
C ALA A 98 -14.31 10.43 12.03
N GLU A 99 -14.20 11.74 12.26
CA GLU A 99 -13.07 12.30 12.97
C GLU A 99 -13.29 12.18 14.47
N MET A 100 -12.66 11.19 15.07
CA MET A 100 -12.67 10.90 16.50
C MET A 100 -11.25 10.96 17.05
N GLN A 101 -11.06 11.63 18.17
CA GLN A 101 -9.72 11.74 18.76
C GLN A 101 -9.12 10.38 19.07
N THR A 102 -7.78 10.32 19.08
CA THR A 102 -7.06 9.10 19.44
C THR A 102 -7.44 8.65 20.86
N GLY A 103 -7.68 7.34 21.04
CA GLY A 103 -8.13 6.79 22.32
C GLY A 103 -9.65 6.82 22.55
N GLU A 104 -10.46 7.22 21.56
CA GLU A 104 -11.94 7.16 21.66
C GLU A 104 -12.54 5.81 21.22
N GLY A 105 -11.69 4.80 20.94
CA GLY A 105 -12.14 3.44 20.62
C GLY A 105 -12.73 3.28 19.22
N LYS A 106 -12.06 3.86 18.19
CA LYS A 106 -12.47 3.79 16.79
C LYS A 106 -12.69 2.36 16.30
N THR A 107 -11.86 1.41 16.71
CA THR A 107 -11.98 -0.02 16.32
C THR A 107 -13.34 -0.60 16.71
N LEU A 108 -13.84 -0.27 17.93
CA LEU A 108 -15.17 -0.67 18.38
C LEU A 108 -16.29 0.05 17.61
N VAL A 109 -16.07 1.31 17.22
CA VAL A 109 -17.04 2.09 16.42
C VAL A 109 -17.35 1.41 15.10
N ALA A 110 -16.33 0.82 14.47
CA ALA A 110 -16.48 0.15 13.18
C ALA A 110 -17.37 -1.10 13.23
N THR A 111 -17.62 -1.73 14.42
CA THR A 111 -18.41 -2.95 14.53
C THR A 111 -19.84 -2.75 14.04
N MET A 112 -20.49 -1.68 14.48
CA MET A 112 -21.90 -1.41 14.18
C MET A 112 -22.18 -1.17 12.68
N PRO A 113 -21.49 -0.26 11.97
CA PRO A 113 -21.71 -0.06 10.54
C PRO A 113 -21.24 -1.27 9.70
N THR A 114 -20.22 -1.99 10.13
CA THR A 114 -19.77 -3.23 9.46
C THR A 114 -20.87 -4.28 9.54
N TYR A 115 -21.42 -4.55 10.74
CA TYR A 115 -22.52 -5.48 10.93
C TYR A 115 -23.72 -5.13 10.03
N LEU A 116 -24.19 -3.89 10.09
CA LEU A 116 -25.35 -3.44 9.32
C LEU A 116 -25.14 -3.63 7.79
N ASN A 117 -23.99 -3.22 7.27
CA ASN A 117 -23.75 -3.30 5.83
C ASN A 117 -23.45 -4.75 5.38
N ALA A 118 -22.90 -5.61 6.25
CA ALA A 118 -22.67 -7.02 5.95
C ALA A 118 -23.97 -7.82 5.75
N LEU A 119 -25.10 -7.34 6.26
CA LEU A 119 -26.41 -7.96 6.07
C LEU A 119 -26.84 -8.05 4.60
N THR A 120 -26.29 -7.17 3.73
CA THR A 120 -26.56 -7.22 2.28
C THR A 120 -26.01 -8.45 1.60
N GLY A 121 -25.00 -9.11 2.19
CA GLY A 121 -24.29 -10.23 1.56
C GLY A 121 -23.30 -9.83 0.47
N GLU A 122 -23.17 -8.53 0.13
CA GLU A 122 -22.20 -8.04 -0.87
C GLU A 122 -20.75 -7.99 -0.35
N GLY A 123 -20.55 -8.11 0.97
CA GLY A 123 -19.25 -8.06 1.65
C GLY A 123 -18.84 -6.65 2.07
N VAL A 124 -18.20 -6.58 3.24
CA VAL A 124 -17.64 -5.34 3.81
C VAL A 124 -16.16 -5.51 4.00
N HIS A 125 -15.36 -4.58 3.48
CA HIS A 125 -13.92 -4.55 3.67
C HIS A 125 -13.55 -3.57 4.79
N VAL A 126 -12.84 -4.04 5.81
CA VAL A 126 -12.25 -3.20 6.86
C VAL A 126 -10.75 -3.11 6.58
N VAL A 127 -10.33 -1.92 6.16
CA VAL A 127 -8.98 -1.68 5.65
C VAL A 127 -8.11 -1.07 6.74
N THR A 128 -6.96 -1.66 7.00
CA THR A 128 -5.98 -1.18 7.98
C THR A 128 -4.63 -0.87 7.32
N VAL A 129 -3.77 -0.15 8.03
CA VAL A 129 -2.45 0.27 7.52
C VAL A 129 -1.40 -0.84 7.55
N ASN A 130 -1.61 -1.93 8.29
CA ASN A 130 -0.62 -3.01 8.40
C ASN A 130 -1.22 -4.35 8.82
N ASP A 131 -0.46 -5.42 8.60
CA ASP A 131 -0.85 -6.81 8.89
C ASP A 131 -1.13 -7.06 10.38
N TYR A 132 -0.37 -6.42 11.28
CA TYR A 132 -0.55 -6.56 12.71
C TYR A 132 -1.95 -6.07 13.14
N LEU A 133 -2.35 -4.88 12.70
CA LEU A 133 -3.67 -4.33 13.00
C LEU A 133 -4.78 -5.16 12.35
N ALA A 134 -4.60 -5.58 11.10
CA ALA A 134 -5.56 -6.41 10.40
C ALA A 134 -5.81 -7.72 11.15
N ARG A 135 -4.77 -8.42 11.60
CA ARG A 135 -4.87 -9.65 12.40
C ARG A 135 -5.53 -9.39 13.74
N ARG A 136 -5.00 -8.43 14.51
CA ARG A 136 -5.53 -8.10 15.83
C ARG A 136 -7.04 -7.76 15.78
N ASP A 137 -7.43 -6.90 14.85
CA ASP A 137 -8.79 -6.39 14.80
C ASP A 137 -9.77 -7.43 14.21
N SER A 138 -9.33 -8.25 13.24
CA SER A 138 -10.13 -9.36 12.73
C SER A 138 -10.37 -10.47 13.78
N GLU A 139 -9.39 -10.71 14.65
CA GLU A 139 -9.53 -11.66 15.75
C GLU A 139 -10.41 -11.08 16.85
N TRP A 140 -10.16 -9.86 17.26
CA TRP A 140 -10.84 -9.22 18.39
C TRP A 140 -12.28 -8.85 18.06
N MET A 141 -12.52 -8.02 17.05
CA MET A 141 -13.89 -7.63 16.63
C MET A 141 -14.60 -8.77 15.90
N GLY A 142 -13.86 -9.67 15.26
CA GLY A 142 -14.40 -10.85 14.62
C GLY A 142 -15.19 -11.78 15.54
N LYS A 143 -14.90 -11.76 16.86
CA LYS A 143 -15.70 -12.50 17.86
C LYS A 143 -17.16 -12.03 17.86
N VAL A 144 -17.40 -10.72 17.75
CA VAL A 144 -18.75 -10.14 17.71
C VAL A 144 -19.50 -10.54 16.44
N TYR A 145 -18.83 -10.44 15.30
CA TYR A 145 -19.48 -10.81 14.02
C TYR A 145 -19.82 -12.30 13.96
N ARG A 146 -18.90 -13.17 14.41
CA ARG A 146 -19.16 -14.63 14.48
C ARG A 146 -20.28 -14.96 15.46
N PHE A 147 -20.33 -14.29 16.61
CA PHE A 147 -21.44 -14.43 17.57
C PHE A 147 -22.78 -14.05 16.92
N LEU A 148 -22.82 -13.01 16.10
CA LEU A 148 -24.00 -12.59 15.35
C LEU A 148 -24.28 -13.42 14.09
N GLY A 149 -23.50 -14.49 13.83
CA GLY A 149 -23.72 -15.42 12.71
C GLY A 149 -23.15 -14.94 11.38
N LEU A 150 -22.21 -14.00 11.38
CA LEU A 150 -21.47 -13.54 10.19
C LEU A 150 -20.11 -14.23 10.10
N THR A 151 -19.61 -14.37 8.88
CA THR A 151 -18.29 -14.92 8.57
C THR A 151 -17.25 -13.80 8.48
N VAL A 152 -16.01 -14.08 8.93
CA VAL A 152 -14.90 -13.13 8.95
C VAL A 152 -13.68 -13.70 8.26
N GLY A 153 -13.17 -13.00 7.27
CA GLY A 153 -11.95 -13.32 6.53
C GLY A 153 -10.82 -12.35 6.85
N LEU A 154 -9.58 -12.78 6.60
CA LEU A 154 -8.37 -11.99 6.80
C LEU A 154 -7.47 -12.09 5.57
N VAL A 155 -7.09 -10.93 5.01
CA VAL A 155 -6.20 -10.80 3.86
C VAL A 155 -4.98 -9.99 4.26
N VAL A 156 -3.87 -10.70 4.42
CA VAL A 156 -2.56 -10.14 4.78
C VAL A 156 -1.46 -10.81 3.94
N HIS A 157 -0.26 -10.25 4.03
CA HIS A 157 0.87 -10.82 3.29
C HIS A 157 1.11 -12.31 3.64
N GLY A 158 1.45 -13.11 2.62
CA GLY A 158 1.77 -14.53 2.78
C GLY A 158 0.55 -15.48 2.82
N VAL A 159 -0.68 -14.98 2.74
CA VAL A 159 -1.88 -15.85 2.61
C VAL A 159 -1.97 -16.39 1.18
N GLU A 160 -2.16 -17.69 1.02
CA GLU A 160 -2.27 -18.36 -0.29
C GLU A 160 -3.58 -18.01 -1.01
N ALA A 161 -3.57 -18.06 -2.35
CA ALA A 161 -4.71 -17.65 -3.18
C ALA A 161 -6.03 -18.38 -2.85
N GLY A 162 -5.98 -19.65 -2.49
CA GLY A 162 -7.17 -20.43 -2.11
C GLY A 162 -7.82 -19.94 -0.81
N ASP A 163 -7.01 -19.54 0.15
CA ASP A 163 -7.50 -19.01 1.44
C ASP A 163 -7.88 -17.54 1.32
N ARG A 164 -7.20 -16.75 0.45
CA ARG A 164 -7.64 -15.41 0.08
C ARG A 164 -9.04 -15.39 -0.50
N LYS A 165 -9.35 -16.32 -1.41
CA LYS A 165 -10.68 -16.42 -2.00
C LYS A 165 -11.75 -16.65 -0.93
N LYS A 166 -11.53 -17.59 -0.01
CA LYS A 166 -12.44 -17.83 1.13
C LYS A 166 -12.56 -16.58 2.02
N ALA A 167 -11.48 -15.84 2.23
CA ALA A 167 -11.51 -14.62 3.01
C ALA A 167 -12.36 -13.52 2.35
N TYR A 168 -12.30 -13.37 1.02
CA TYR A 168 -13.16 -12.43 0.28
C TYR A 168 -14.63 -12.91 0.17
N GLU A 169 -14.88 -14.21 0.24
CA GLU A 169 -16.24 -14.79 0.28
C GLU A 169 -16.93 -14.55 1.63
N ALA A 170 -16.19 -14.20 2.68
CA ALA A 170 -16.74 -13.89 3.99
C ALA A 170 -17.61 -12.62 3.97
N ASP A 171 -18.55 -12.50 4.94
CA ASP A 171 -19.41 -11.31 5.07
C ASP A 171 -18.60 -10.05 5.42
N VAL A 172 -17.53 -10.22 6.20
CA VAL A 172 -16.58 -9.16 6.61
C VAL A 172 -15.16 -9.60 6.29
N THR A 173 -14.40 -8.79 5.57
CA THR A 173 -13.00 -9.07 5.25
C THR A 173 -12.10 -7.98 5.80
N TYR A 174 -11.22 -8.33 6.73
CA TYR A 174 -10.13 -7.47 7.20
C TYR A 174 -8.90 -7.64 6.32
N GLY A 175 -8.18 -6.56 6.07
CA GLY A 175 -6.92 -6.64 5.34
C GLY A 175 -6.20 -5.31 5.27
N THR A 176 -5.00 -5.33 4.68
CA THR A 176 -4.24 -4.10 4.47
C THR A 176 -4.61 -3.46 3.14
N ASN A 177 -4.49 -2.13 3.08
CA ASN A 177 -4.73 -1.35 1.87
C ASN A 177 -3.94 -1.90 0.66
N ASN A 178 -2.70 -2.30 0.89
CA ASN A 178 -1.83 -2.83 -0.16
C ASN A 178 -2.32 -4.16 -0.71
N GLU A 179 -2.64 -5.12 0.17
CA GLU A 179 -3.09 -6.46 -0.27
C GLU A 179 -4.42 -6.38 -1.02
N PHE A 180 -5.36 -5.55 -0.59
CA PHE A 180 -6.59 -5.31 -1.35
C PHE A 180 -6.33 -4.78 -2.75
N GLY A 181 -5.44 -3.80 -2.87
CA GLY A 181 -5.09 -3.23 -4.17
C GLY A 181 -4.28 -4.18 -5.05
N PHE A 182 -3.36 -4.98 -4.47
CA PHE A 182 -2.63 -5.99 -5.22
C PHE A 182 -3.52 -7.14 -5.67
N ASP A 183 -4.47 -7.58 -4.84
CA ASP A 183 -5.42 -8.61 -5.24
C ASP A 183 -6.29 -8.14 -6.39
N TYR A 184 -6.70 -6.84 -6.42
CA TYR A 184 -7.35 -6.26 -7.57
C TYR A 184 -6.51 -6.33 -8.84
N LEU A 185 -5.22 -5.98 -8.76
CA LEU A 185 -4.32 -6.08 -9.91
C LEU A 185 -4.11 -7.53 -10.33
N ARG A 186 -3.89 -8.45 -9.38
CA ARG A 186 -3.73 -9.89 -9.64
C ARG A 186 -4.96 -10.48 -10.33
N ASP A 187 -6.17 -10.14 -9.86
CA ASP A 187 -7.43 -10.59 -10.45
C ASP A 187 -7.60 -10.14 -11.90
N ASN A 188 -7.08 -8.95 -12.23
CA ASN A 188 -7.07 -8.44 -13.60
C ASN A 188 -5.93 -9.01 -14.48
N MET A 189 -5.09 -9.90 -13.95
CA MET A 189 -4.04 -10.60 -14.68
C MET A 189 -4.31 -12.10 -14.81
N VAL A 190 -5.33 -12.66 -14.13
CA VAL A 190 -5.67 -14.10 -14.22
C VAL A 190 -6.27 -14.43 -15.59
N VAL A 191 -6.05 -15.65 -16.04
CA VAL A 191 -6.57 -16.15 -17.33
C VAL A 191 -7.83 -16.99 -17.19
N TYR A 192 -8.23 -17.35 -15.98
CA TYR A 192 -9.46 -18.07 -15.66
C TYR A 192 -10.21 -17.40 -14.51
N LYS A 193 -11.52 -17.22 -14.65
CA LYS A 193 -12.39 -16.62 -13.61
C LYS A 193 -12.30 -17.34 -12.26
N ALA A 194 -12.09 -18.67 -12.28
CA ALA A 194 -11.94 -19.46 -11.06
C ALA A 194 -10.76 -19.03 -10.17
N ASN A 195 -9.74 -18.40 -10.78
CA ASN A 195 -8.55 -17.93 -10.09
C ASN A 195 -8.70 -16.52 -9.51
N MET A 196 -9.79 -15.81 -9.81
CA MET A 196 -10.11 -14.53 -9.18
C MET A 196 -10.45 -14.76 -7.71
N VAL A 197 -9.96 -13.87 -6.86
CA VAL A 197 -10.18 -13.95 -5.41
C VAL A 197 -11.20 -12.93 -4.92
N GLN A 198 -11.25 -11.72 -5.48
CA GLN A 198 -12.20 -10.68 -5.09
C GLN A 198 -13.57 -10.89 -5.76
N ARG A 199 -14.65 -10.47 -5.06
CA ARG A 199 -16.02 -10.54 -5.58
C ARG A 199 -16.67 -9.18 -5.86
N GLY A 200 -15.95 -8.07 -5.64
CA GLY A 200 -16.41 -6.73 -5.91
C GLY A 200 -16.11 -5.73 -4.80
N HIS A 201 -16.50 -4.47 -5.00
CA HIS A 201 -16.19 -3.34 -4.14
C HIS A 201 -17.49 -2.69 -3.63
N ALA A 202 -18.18 -3.34 -2.67
CA ALA A 202 -19.46 -2.85 -2.15
C ALA A 202 -19.24 -1.74 -1.12
N PHE A 203 -18.64 -2.04 0.03
CA PHE A 203 -18.40 -1.07 1.09
C PHE A 203 -17.01 -1.25 1.71
N ALA A 204 -16.28 -0.15 1.88
CA ALA A 204 -15.04 -0.12 2.63
C ALA A 204 -15.09 0.86 3.80
N ILE A 205 -14.61 0.41 4.96
CA ILE A 205 -14.28 1.26 6.11
C ILE A 205 -12.77 1.30 6.23
N VAL A 206 -12.18 2.48 6.07
CA VAL A 206 -10.73 2.68 6.12
C VAL A 206 -10.35 3.19 7.50
N ASP A 207 -9.62 2.36 8.28
CA ASP A 207 -9.05 2.81 9.56
C ASP A 207 -7.79 3.61 9.30
N GLU A 208 -7.60 4.67 10.09
CA GLU A 208 -6.53 5.64 9.90
C GLU A 208 -6.51 6.17 8.45
N VAL A 209 -7.69 6.61 7.98
CA VAL A 209 -7.95 6.99 6.59
C VAL A 209 -7.00 8.06 6.04
N ASP A 210 -6.51 8.94 6.89
CA ASP A 210 -5.52 9.96 6.55
C ASP A 210 -4.13 9.39 6.22
N SER A 211 -3.74 8.27 6.83
CA SER A 211 -2.52 7.57 6.46
C SER A 211 -2.64 6.93 5.08
N ILE A 212 -3.72 6.21 4.88
CA ILE A 212 -3.91 5.39 3.67
C ILE A 212 -4.20 6.28 2.46
N LEU A 213 -5.14 7.22 2.58
CA LEU A 213 -5.63 8.00 1.44
C LEU A 213 -4.84 9.29 1.18
N ILE A 214 -4.00 9.74 2.12
CA ILE A 214 -3.17 10.94 1.96
C ILE A 214 -1.67 10.59 1.92
N ASP A 215 -1.12 9.95 2.99
CA ASP A 215 0.33 9.73 3.08
C ASP A 215 0.82 8.68 2.08
N GLU A 216 0.19 7.51 2.06
CA GLU A 216 0.58 6.40 1.18
C GLU A 216 0.12 6.60 -0.26
N ALA A 217 -0.83 7.52 -0.51
CA ALA A 217 -1.39 7.78 -1.82
C ALA A 217 -0.48 8.62 -2.76
N ARG A 218 0.80 8.75 -2.44
CA ARG A 218 1.80 9.42 -3.30
C ARG A 218 2.35 8.51 -4.39
N THR A 219 2.36 7.21 -4.15
CA THR A 219 2.89 6.22 -5.10
C THR A 219 1.81 5.20 -5.48
N PRO A 220 1.72 4.82 -6.75
CA PRO A 220 0.79 3.79 -7.18
C PRO A 220 1.24 2.41 -6.69
N LEU A 221 0.30 1.47 -6.67
CA LEU A 221 0.58 0.04 -6.58
C LEU A 221 1.02 -0.47 -7.93
N ILE A 222 2.11 -1.21 -7.98
CA ILE A 222 2.71 -1.71 -9.22
C ILE A 222 3.02 -3.20 -9.08
N ILE A 223 2.57 -4.00 -10.03
CA ILE A 223 3.03 -5.37 -10.23
C ILE A 223 4.07 -5.36 -11.34
N SER A 224 5.26 -5.85 -11.04
CA SER A 224 6.37 -5.88 -11.97
C SER A 224 6.70 -7.29 -12.44
N GLY A 225 7.11 -7.41 -13.69
CA GLY A 225 7.68 -8.61 -14.27
C GLY A 225 9.17 -8.43 -14.60
N LYS A 226 9.81 -9.51 -15.04
CA LYS A 226 11.22 -9.48 -15.42
C LYS A 226 11.40 -8.66 -16.70
N GLY A 227 12.18 -7.59 -16.62
CA GLY A 227 12.63 -6.77 -17.74
C GLY A 227 14.00 -7.20 -18.28
N GLU A 228 14.66 -6.29 -18.99
CA GLU A 228 15.99 -6.50 -19.57
C GLU A 228 17.08 -6.45 -18.48
N ASP A 229 18.22 -7.15 -18.73
CA ASP A 229 19.36 -7.14 -17.83
C ASP A 229 20.30 -5.98 -18.16
N SER A 230 20.08 -4.85 -17.52
CA SER A 230 20.87 -3.63 -17.67
C SER A 230 21.87 -3.38 -16.51
N SER A 231 22.13 -4.40 -15.69
CA SER A 231 22.96 -4.30 -14.48
C SER A 231 24.36 -3.72 -14.73
N VAL A 232 24.96 -3.97 -15.89
CA VAL A 232 26.27 -3.44 -16.29
C VAL A 232 26.20 -1.92 -16.49
N MET A 233 25.12 -1.41 -17.10
CA MET A 233 24.95 0.01 -17.38
C MET A 233 24.75 0.83 -16.10
N TYR A 234 24.01 0.33 -15.14
CA TYR A 234 23.87 0.97 -13.82
C TYR A 234 25.20 1.10 -13.08
N LYS A 235 26.02 0.05 -13.08
CA LYS A 235 27.36 0.11 -12.47
C LYS A 235 28.24 1.13 -13.16
N ARG A 236 28.20 1.18 -14.49
CA ARG A 236 28.98 2.12 -15.29
C ARG A 236 28.52 3.57 -15.09
N ALA A 237 27.20 3.80 -14.97
CA ALA A 237 26.63 5.11 -14.64
C ALA A 237 26.99 5.56 -13.22
N ASP A 238 26.99 4.63 -12.25
CA ASP A 238 27.43 4.92 -10.90
C ASP A 238 28.93 5.28 -10.83
N ASP A 239 29.79 4.55 -11.56
CA ASP A 239 31.21 4.88 -11.65
C ASP A 239 31.45 6.26 -12.29
N PHE A 240 30.65 6.63 -13.28
CA PHE A 240 30.68 7.99 -13.84
C PHE A 240 30.22 9.02 -12.79
N ALA A 241 29.09 8.80 -12.12
CA ALA A 241 28.54 9.72 -11.13
C ALA A 241 29.51 9.99 -9.94
N LYS A 242 30.37 9.00 -9.60
CA LYS A 242 31.46 9.19 -8.61
C LYS A 242 32.48 10.27 -9.01
N THR A 243 32.64 10.50 -10.28
CA THR A 243 33.61 11.47 -10.80
C THR A 243 33.09 12.90 -10.83
N LEU A 244 31.79 13.08 -10.65
CA LEU A 244 31.10 14.37 -10.75
C LEU A 244 31.14 15.16 -9.44
N LYS A 245 31.25 16.50 -9.56
CA LYS A 245 31.17 17.45 -8.45
C LYS A 245 29.73 17.84 -8.21
N LYS A 246 29.22 17.57 -6.99
CA LYS A 246 27.88 17.96 -6.53
C LYS A 246 27.82 19.45 -6.21
N SER A 247 26.78 20.14 -6.64
CA SER A 247 26.35 21.46 -6.17
C SER A 247 24.94 21.37 -5.60
N VAL A 248 24.66 22.07 -4.51
CA VAL A 248 23.34 22.08 -3.87
C VAL A 248 22.77 23.50 -4.02
N ILE A 249 21.55 23.60 -4.58
CA ILE A 249 20.83 24.87 -4.61
C ILE A 249 20.08 25.01 -3.29
N VAL A 250 20.39 26.11 -2.59
CA VAL A 250 19.58 26.63 -1.50
C VAL A 250 18.90 27.89 -2.07
N GLU A 251 17.67 27.78 -2.56
CA GLU A 251 16.93 28.91 -3.10
C GLU A 251 16.64 29.95 -2.01
N LEU A 252 17.24 31.12 -2.17
CA LEU A 252 16.85 32.39 -1.56
C LEU A 252 16.04 33.19 -2.60
N ASP A 253 14.71 33.25 -2.44
CA ASP A 253 13.74 34.12 -3.17
C ASP A 253 13.51 33.90 -4.70
N ASP A 254 12.24 34.07 -5.09
CA ASP A 254 11.65 33.99 -6.46
C ASP A 254 12.21 35.04 -7.49
N LYS A 255 13.41 35.55 -7.32
CA LYS A 255 13.98 36.62 -8.15
C LYS A 255 15.51 36.53 -8.38
N VAL A 256 16.07 35.36 -8.47
CA VAL A 256 17.44 35.27 -8.99
C VAL A 256 17.35 34.62 -10.37
N GLU A 257 17.69 35.40 -11.39
CA GLU A 257 17.85 34.94 -12.77
C GLU A 257 18.87 33.79 -12.77
N ALA A 258 18.48 32.69 -13.38
CA ALA A 258 19.16 31.38 -13.31
C ALA A 258 20.50 31.30 -14.09
N GLU A 259 21.31 32.36 -14.13
CA GLU A 259 22.55 32.39 -14.91
C GLU A 259 23.84 32.66 -14.11
N GLU A 260 23.81 32.72 -12.77
CA GLU A 260 25.06 32.84 -12.01
C GLU A 260 25.65 31.49 -11.67
N GLN A 261 26.67 31.12 -12.47
CA GLN A 261 27.74 30.11 -12.26
C GLN A 261 27.54 29.08 -11.14
N VAL A 262 26.79 28.04 -11.43
CA VAL A 262 26.78 26.85 -10.60
C VAL A 262 28.13 26.12 -10.74
N ASP A 263 29.00 26.19 -9.74
CA ASP A 263 30.32 25.52 -9.70
C ASP A 263 30.14 24.02 -9.37
N GLY A 264 29.52 23.27 -10.27
CA GLY A 264 29.31 21.83 -10.13
C GLY A 264 28.94 21.17 -11.46
N ASP A 265 29.13 19.85 -11.52
CA ASP A 265 28.78 19.05 -12.69
C ASP A 265 27.32 18.59 -12.67
N TYR A 266 26.72 18.53 -11.50
CA TYR A 266 25.28 18.33 -11.32
C TYR A 266 24.76 19.09 -10.12
N VAL A 267 23.51 19.47 -10.20
CA VAL A 267 22.81 20.28 -9.22
C VAL A 267 21.75 19.43 -8.51
N VAL A 268 21.72 19.54 -7.19
CA VAL A 268 20.72 18.86 -6.36
C VAL A 268 19.80 19.90 -5.73
N ASP A 269 18.50 19.74 -5.99
CA ASP A 269 17.42 20.44 -5.29
C ASP A 269 16.89 19.52 -4.18
N GLU A 270 17.31 19.75 -2.95
CA GLU A 270 16.89 18.94 -1.80
C GLU A 270 15.40 19.11 -1.49
N LYS A 271 14.79 20.26 -1.84
CA LYS A 271 13.38 20.55 -1.62
C LYS A 271 12.47 19.75 -2.55
N ARG A 272 12.87 19.64 -3.82
CA ARG A 272 12.14 18.86 -4.85
C ARG A 272 12.60 17.42 -4.96
N LYS A 273 13.65 17.03 -4.22
CA LYS A 273 14.31 15.73 -4.31
C LYS A 273 14.73 15.37 -5.76
N THR A 274 15.27 16.36 -6.48
CA THR A 274 15.72 16.19 -7.86
C THR A 274 17.22 16.41 -7.98
N ALA A 275 17.84 15.76 -8.97
CA ALA A 275 19.24 15.97 -9.36
C ALA A 275 19.31 16.10 -10.87
N THR A 276 20.03 17.11 -11.38
CA THR A 276 20.10 17.42 -12.82
C THR A 276 21.55 17.72 -13.22
N LEU A 277 21.99 17.24 -14.38
CA LEU A 277 23.30 17.59 -14.93
C LEU A 277 23.35 19.05 -15.36
N THR A 278 24.49 19.70 -15.11
CA THR A 278 24.84 20.99 -15.71
C THR A 278 25.45 20.79 -17.10
N GLU A 279 25.63 21.87 -17.84
CA GLU A 279 26.35 21.82 -19.13
C GLU A 279 27.76 21.19 -19.02
N SER A 280 28.47 21.47 -17.92
CA SER A 280 29.76 20.82 -17.61
C SER A 280 29.60 19.31 -17.41
N GLY A 281 28.52 18.89 -16.69
CA GLY A 281 28.22 17.47 -16.47
C GLY A 281 27.84 16.72 -17.75
N VAL A 282 27.06 17.34 -18.63
CA VAL A 282 26.70 16.78 -19.94
C VAL A 282 27.93 16.54 -20.79
N LYS A 283 28.83 17.53 -20.93
CA LYS A 283 30.10 17.37 -21.68
C LYS A 283 30.97 16.26 -21.12
N LYS A 284 31.03 16.11 -19.81
CA LYS A 284 31.76 15.00 -19.16
C LYS A 284 31.12 13.66 -19.43
N ALA A 285 29.78 13.59 -19.44
CA ALA A 285 29.04 12.38 -19.77
C ALA A 285 29.30 11.94 -21.23
N GLU A 286 29.17 12.86 -22.18
CA GLU A 286 29.44 12.59 -23.59
C GLU A 286 30.89 12.08 -23.81
N ALA A 287 31.86 12.69 -23.13
CA ALA A 287 33.25 12.22 -23.19
C ALA A 287 33.48 10.84 -22.55
N PHE A 288 32.81 10.56 -21.41
CA PHE A 288 32.98 9.30 -20.68
C PHE A 288 32.34 8.12 -21.39
N PHE A 289 31.16 8.34 -21.98
CA PHE A 289 30.39 7.29 -22.67
C PHE A 289 30.68 7.22 -24.16
N HIS A 290 31.48 8.14 -24.68
CA HIS A 290 31.87 8.23 -26.11
C HIS A 290 30.67 8.45 -27.06
N VAL A 291 29.75 9.33 -26.67
CA VAL A 291 28.58 9.74 -27.46
C VAL A 291 28.77 11.19 -27.92
N GLU A 292 28.28 11.53 -29.12
CA GLU A 292 28.41 12.89 -29.67
C GLU A 292 27.41 13.87 -29.03
N ASN A 293 26.19 13.40 -28.72
CA ASN A 293 25.14 14.22 -28.15
C ASN A 293 24.25 13.35 -27.20
N LEU A 294 24.27 13.68 -25.93
CA LEU A 294 23.48 12.97 -24.90
C LEU A 294 21.96 13.20 -25.06
N ALA A 295 21.54 14.25 -25.78
CA ALA A 295 20.13 14.59 -25.99
C ALA A 295 19.48 13.86 -27.19
N ASP A 296 20.24 13.12 -27.99
CA ASP A 296 19.71 12.35 -29.11
C ASP A 296 18.78 11.22 -28.64
N ALA A 297 17.76 10.91 -29.44
CA ALA A 297 16.79 9.86 -29.15
C ALA A 297 17.45 8.50 -28.88
N ASP A 298 18.51 8.16 -29.60
CA ASP A 298 19.25 6.90 -29.44
C ASP A 298 19.99 6.82 -28.08
N ASN A 299 20.25 7.95 -27.43
CA ASN A 299 20.96 8.06 -26.15
C ASN A 299 20.03 8.24 -24.94
N MET A 300 18.69 8.22 -25.13
CA MET A 300 17.73 8.42 -24.04
C MET A 300 17.89 7.39 -22.91
N SER A 301 18.11 6.12 -23.25
CA SER A 301 18.34 5.07 -22.25
C SER A 301 19.62 5.33 -21.44
N LEU A 302 20.71 5.77 -22.08
CA LEU A 302 21.95 6.13 -21.40
C LEU A 302 21.75 7.31 -20.44
N ARG A 303 21.00 8.33 -20.87
CA ARG A 303 20.64 9.47 -20.04
C ARG A 303 19.85 9.04 -18.81
N HIS A 304 18.89 8.13 -18.97
CA HIS A 304 18.11 7.56 -17.87
C HIS A 304 19.02 6.92 -16.79
N TYR A 305 20.02 6.11 -17.18
CA TYR A 305 20.95 5.50 -16.21
C TYR A 305 21.81 6.56 -15.49
N ILE A 306 22.24 7.61 -16.19
CA ILE A 306 23.03 8.71 -15.60
C ILE A 306 22.16 9.51 -14.62
N ASP A 307 20.94 9.87 -15.01
CA ASP A 307 20.00 10.62 -14.17
C ASP A 307 19.65 9.81 -12.90
N GLY A 308 19.44 8.50 -13.03
CA GLY A 308 19.26 7.58 -11.90
C GLY A 308 20.48 7.55 -10.96
N ALA A 309 21.69 7.49 -11.50
CA ALA A 309 22.91 7.43 -10.70
C ALA A 309 23.19 8.74 -9.93
N ILE A 310 23.02 9.92 -10.57
CA ILE A 310 23.20 11.22 -9.89
C ILE A 310 22.12 11.44 -8.83
N LYS A 311 20.88 10.99 -9.07
CA LYS A 311 19.78 11.06 -8.09
C LYS A 311 20.07 10.13 -6.91
N ALA A 312 20.51 8.90 -7.14
CA ALA A 312 20.88 7.96 -6.07
C ALA A 312 22.01 8.51 -5.18
N ARG A 313 22.97 9.22 -5.74
CA ARG A 313 24.09 9.80 -4.99
C ARG A 313 23.82 11.17 -4.41
N GLY A 314 23.04 11.99 -5.11
CA GLY A 314 22.75 13.36 -4.72
C GLY A 314 21.66 13.50 -3.68
N VAL A 315 20.60 12.70 -3.81
CA VAL A 315 19.33 12.85 -3.09
C VAL A 315 19.08 11.73 -2.10
N MET A 316 19.41 10.48 -2.45
CA MET A 316 19.06 9.32 -1.63
C MET A 316 20.11 9.04 -0.56
N HIS A 317 19.70 8.97 0.71
CA HIS A 317 20.59 8.80 1.85
C HIS A 317 20.35 7.44 2.54
N ARG A 318 21.44 6.75 2.82
CA ARG A 318 21.39 5.50 3.60
C ARG A 318 20.96 5.79 5.04
N ASP A 319 20.22 4.87 5.62
CA ASP A 319 19.63 4.94 6.97
C ASP A 319 18.54 6.02 7.15
N THR A 320 18.19 6.74 6.06
CA THR A 320 17.07 7.69 6.00
C THR A 320 16.03 7.24 4.97
N ASP A 321 16.42 7.12 3.71
CA ASP A 321 15.53 6.74 2.61
C ASP A 321 15.54 5.22 2.38
N TYR A 322 16.64 4.54 2.71
CA TYR A 322 16.79 3.09 2.59
C TYR A 322 17.84 2.55 3.55
N ILE A 323 17.80 1.25 3.82
CA ILE A 323 18.84 0.51 4.52
C ILE A 323 19.42 -0.59 3.64
N VAL A 324 20.64 -1.06 3.96
CA VAL A 324 21.22 -2.26 3.35
C VAL A 324 21.27 -3.35 4.41
N LYS A 325 20.53 -4.44 4.18
CA LYS A 325 20.46 -5.61 5.06
C LYS A 325 20.57 -6.89 4.25
N ASP A 326 21.41 -7.82 4.68
CA ASP A 326 21.62 -9.12 4.03
C ASP A 326 22.03 -9.07 2.55
N GLY A 327 22.63 -7.94 2.12
CA GLY A 327 23.04 -7.71 0.72
C GLY A 327 21.94 -7.17 -0.18
N GLU A 328 20.81 -6.77 0.39
CA GLU A 328 19.67 -6.16 -0.32
C GLU A 328 19.43 -4.73 0.16
N VAL A 329 18.98 -3.88 -0.76
CA VAL A 329 18.50 -2.53 -0.47
C VAL A 329 17.02 -2.64 -0.07
N ILE A 330 16.68 -2.10 1.10
CA ILE A 330 15.30 -2.10 1.62
C ILE A 330 14.88 -0.65 1.83
N ILE A 331 13.76 -0.26 1.28
CA ILE A 331 13.20 1.10 1.40
C ILE A 331 12.78 1.34 2.86
N VAL A 332 13.05 2.54 3.35
CA VAL A 332 12.48 3.07 4.59
C VAL A 332 11.35 4.02 4.21
N ASP A 333 10.17 3.76 4.71
CA ASP A 333 9.04 4.68 4.49
C ASP A 333 9.30 6.02 5.20
N GLU A 334 9.27 7.09 4.45
CA GLU A 334 9.57 8.44 4.92
C GLU A 334 8.60 8.90 6.03
N PHE A 335 7.34 8.42 6.01
CA PHE A 335 6.30 8.84 6.94
C PHE A 335 6.25 7.97 8.20
N THR A 336 6.33 6.67 8.03
CA THR A 336 6.21 5.72 9.14
C THR A 336 7.56 5.31 9.70
N GLY A 337 8.65 5.53 8.96
CA GLY A 337 9.99 5.07 9.30
C GLY A 337 10.14 3.55 9.28
N ARG A 338 9.19 2.84 8.67
CA ARG A 338 9.14 1.37 8.59
C ARG A 338 9.90 0.83 7.40
N LEU A 339 10.42 -0.39 7.55
CA LEU A 339 11.08 -1.10 6.46
C LEU A 339 10.03 -1.67 5.51
N MET A 340 10.17 -1.33 4.23
CA MET A 340 9.29 -1.80 3.16
C MET A 340 9.93 -2.99 2.44
N TYR A 341 9.72 -4.19 2.96
CA TYR A 341 10.23 -5.40 2.31
C TYR A 341 9.50 -5.68 1.00
N GLY A 342 10.24 -6.13 -0.02
CA GLY A 342 9.69 -6.45 -1.34
C GLY A 342 9.35 -5.25 -2.22
N ARG A 343 9.39 -4.01 -1.69
CA ARG A 343 9.26 -2.78 -2.47
C ARG A 343 10.56 -2.37 -3.14
N ARG A 344 10.41 -1.75 -4.32
CA ARG A 344 11.52 -1.14 -5.06
C ARG A 344 11.17 0.29 -5.44
N PHE A 345 12.17 1.16 -5.48
CA PHE A 345 12.02 2.47 -6.10
C PHE A 345 11.79 2.30 -7.60
N ASN A 346 10.94 3.14 -8.17
CA ASN A 346 10.60 3.13 -9.59
C ASN A 346 11.73 3.68 -10.47
N ASP A 347 11.54 3.58 -11.77
CA ASP A 347 12.37 4.23 -12.80
C ASP A 347 13.87 3.93 -12.67
N GLY A 348 14.22 2.67 -12.39
CA GLY A 348 15.61 2.26 -12.26
C GLY A 348 16.36 2.82 -11.04
N LEU A 349 15.73 3.68 -10.23
CA LEU A 349 16.37 4.29 -9.07
C LEU A 349 16.81 3.24 -8.03
N HIS A 350 16.07 2.15 -7.87
CA HIS A 350 16.46 1.07 -6.96
C HIS A 350 17.75 0.41 -7.41
N GLN A 351 17.88 0.10 -8.69
CA GLN A 351 19.08 -0.46 -9.31
C GLN A 351 20.26 0.51 -9.22
N ALA A 352 20.00 1.80 -9.38
CA ALA A 352 21.03 2.84 -9.21
C ALA A 352 21.52 2.90 -7.74
N ILE A 353 20.64 2.69 -6.75
CA ILE A 353 21.01 2.60 -5.34
C ILE A 353 21.75 1.29 -5.06
N GLU A 354 21.31 0.15 -5.64
CA GLU A 354 22.03 -1.13 -5.55
C GLU A 354 23.46 -0.98 -6.10
N ALA A 355 23.62 -0.29 -7.23
CA ALA A 355 24.94 0.00 -7.81
C ALA A 355 25.77 0.92 -6.90
N LYS A 356 25.16 1.97 -6.33
CA LYS A 356 25.80 2.90 -5.39
C LYS A 356 26.34 2.19 -4.15
N GLU A 357 25.57 1.25 -3.58
CA GLU A 357 25.94 0.49 -2.37
C GLU A 357 26.82 -0.72 -2.68
N GLY A 358 27.06 -1.04 -3.97
CA GLY A 358 27.92 -2.15 -4.39
C GLY A 358 27.32 -3.53 -4.13
N VAL A 359 26.00 -3.61 -3.93
CA VAL A 359 25.28 -4.88 -3.84
C VAL A 359 24.97 -5.45 -5.23
N THR A 360 24.38 -6.65 -5.29
CA THR A 360 23.98 -7.24 -6.58
C THR A 360 22.87 -6.41 -7.20
N VAL A 361 23.14 -5.81 -8.37
CA VAL A 361 22.13 -5.07 -9.14
C VAL A 361 21.18 -6.07 -9.79
N ALA A 362 19.91 -6.00 -9.45
CA ALA A 362 18.90 -6.85 -10.06
C ALA A 362 18.52 -6.35 -11.46
N ALA A 363 17.97 -7.25 -12.30
CA ALA A 363 17.44 -6.88 -13.61
C ALA A 363 16.35 -5.80 -13.46
N GLU A 364 16.21 -4.95 -14.47
CA GLU A 364 15.08 -4.01 -14.53
C GLU A 364 13.76 -4.74 -14.45
N SER A 365 12.78 -4.07 -13.88
CA SER A 365 11.43 -4.59 -13.80
C SER A 365 10.53 -3.85 -14.79
N LYS A 366 9.79 -4.61 -15.61
CA LYS A 366 8.76 -4.04 -16.49
C LYS A 366 7.43 -3.98 -15.73
N THR A 367 6.72 -2.87 -15.81
CA THR A 367 5.41 -2.71 -15.19
C THR A 367 4.38 -3.58 -15.92
N LEU A 368 3.76 -4.53 -15.22
CA LEU A 368 2.72 -5.40 -15.76
C LEU A 368 1.31 -4.85 -15.49
N ALA A 369 1.11 -4.29 -14.30
CA ALA A 369 -0.14 -3.67 -13.90
C ALA A 369 0.10 -2.59 -12.86
N THR A 370 -0.69 -1.54 -12.87
CA THR A 370 -0.60 -0.42 -11.93
C THR A 370 -1.98 0.13 -11.60
N VAL A 371 -2.15 0.63 -10.38
CA VAL A 371 -3.32 1.40 -9.95
C VAL A 371 -2.92 2.34 -8.81
N THR A 372 -3.42 3.57 -8.80
CA THR A 372 -3.27 4.46 -7.65
C THR A 372 -4.26 4.09 -6.54
N PHE A 373 -3.89 4.38 -5.27
CA PHE A 373 -4.83 4.20 -4.16
C PHE A 373 -6.11 5.03 -4.36
N GLN A 374 -5.96 6.23 -4.91
CA GLN A 374 -7.09 7.11 -5.20
C GLN A 374 -8.11 6.41 -6.11
N ASN A 375 -7.67 5.88 -7.24
CA ASN A 375 -8.55 5.21 -8.20
C ASN A 375 -9.05 3.87 -7.66
N TYR A 376 -8.25 3.13 -6.91
CA TYR A 376 -8.68 1.89 -6.27
C TYR A 376 -9.84 2.13 -5.29
N PHE A 377 -9.68 3.05 -4.33
CA PHE A 377 -10.72 3.30 -3.32
C PHE A 377 -11.97 3.99 -3.90
N ARG A 378 -11.85 4.73 -5.01
CA ARG A 378 -13.01 5.29 -5.72
C ARG A 378 -13.89 4.24 -6.41
N MET A 379 -13.43 3.00 -6.57
CA MET A 379 -14.24 1.90 -7.11
C MET A 379 -15.29 1.38 -6.12
N TYR A 380 -15.14 1.63 -4.82
CA TYR A 380 -16.15 1.20 -3.86
C TYR A 380 -17.45 1.98 -4.06
N LYS A 381 -18.58 1.26 -4.10
CA LYS A 381 -19.93 1.87 -4.16
C LYS A 381 -20.15 2.79 -2.96
N LYS A 382 -19.57 2.41 -1.81
CA LYS A 382 -19.66 3.15 -0.55
C LYS A 382 -18.28 3.11 0.14
N LEU A 383 -17.72 4.29 0.39
CA LEU A 383 -16.44 4.47 1.06
C LEU A 383 -16.65 5.29 2.32
N SER A 384 -16.02 4.91 3.42
CA SER A 384 -15.96 5.68 4.66
C SER A 384 -14.62 5.51 5.34
N GLY A 385 -14.32 6.35 6.30
CA GLY A 385 -13.06 6.25 7.02
C GLY A 385 -13.12 6.85 8.41
N MET A 386 -12.14 6.51 9.22
CA MET A 386 -12.01 7.04 10.58
C MET A 386 -10.55 7.40 10.88
N THR A 387 -10.37 8.50 11.58
CA THR A 387 -9.06 8.98 12.07
C THR A 387 -9.25 10.01 13.17
N GLY A 388 -8.20 10.42 13.83
CA GLY A 388 -8.21 11.51 14.82
C GLY A 388 -7.82 12.88 14.26
N THR A 389 -7.48 13.00 12.97
CA THR A 389 -6.77 14.15 12.40
C THR A 389 -7.13 14.48 10.96
N ALA A 390 -8.38 14.25 10.53
CA ALA A 390 -8.80 14.47 9.14
C ALA A 390 -9.00 15.95 8.77
N SER A 391 -9.41 16.79 9.71
CA SER A 391 -9.85 18.17 9.44
C SER A 391 -8.82 19.06 8.75
N THR A 392 -7.53 18.75 8.88
CA THR A 392 -6.46 19.51 8.21
C THR A 392 -6.43 19.31 6.70
N GLU A 393 -6.93 18.17 6.21
CA GLU A 393 -6.93 17.74 4.82
C GLU A 393 -8.36 17.63 4.25
N ALA A 394 -9.31 18.39 4.82
CA ALA A 394 -10.73 18.29 4.45
C ALA A 394 -11.00 18.58 2.96
N ASP A 395 -10.30 19.55 2.40
CA ASP A 395 -10.43 19.92 0.98
C ASP A 395 -9.99 18.75 0.08
N GLU A 396 -8.91 18.07 0.42
CA GLU A 396 -8.39 16.93 -0.35
C GLU A 396 -9.33 15.72 -0.29
N PHE A 397 -9.85 15.37 0.89
CA PHE A 397 -10.83 14.30 1.03
C PHE A 397 -12.12 14.57 0.23
N SER A 398 -12.57 15.82 0.23
CA SER A 398 -13.76 16.21 -0.53
C SER A 398 -13.51 16.21 -2.04
N GLU A 399 -12.39 16.76 -2.50
CA GLU A 399 -12.09 16.93 -3.93
C GLU A 399 -11.74 15.60 -4.61
N ILE A 400 -10.91 14.76 -3.95
CA ILE A 400 -10.42 13.51 -4.54
C ILE A 400 -11.39 12.35 -4.35
N TYR A 401 -11.91 12.18 -3.12
CA TYR A 401 -12.69 11.01 -2.74
C TYR A 401 -14.19 11.29 -2.57
N GLY A 402 -14.62 12.54 -2.62
CA GLY A 402 -16.02 12.94 -2.35
C GLY A 402 -16.43 12.71 -0.88
N LEU A 403 -15.46 12.59 0.04
CA LEU A 403 -15.70 12.29 1.44
C LEU A 403 -15.80 13.56 2.27
N ASN A 404 -16.90 13.70 3.00
CA ASN A 404 -17.06 14.77 3.99
C ASN A 404 -16.59 14.31 5.36
N ILE A 405 -16.11 15.26 6.18
CA ILE A 405 -15.63 14.98 7.54
C ILE A 405 -16.66 15.43 8.56
N VAL A 406 -16.95 14.56 9.52
CA VAL A 406 -17.77 14.87 10.68
C VAL A 406 -16.92 14.76 11.94
N SER A 407 -16.60 15.89 12.56
CA SER A 407 -15.87 15.92 13.83
C SER A 407 -16.80 15.58 14.99
N ILE A 408 -16.50 14.49 15.69
CA ILE A 408 -17.32 13.93 16.75
C ILE A 408 -16.77 14.40 18.11
N PRO A 409 -17.63 14.89 19.03
CA PRO A 409 -17.17 15.30 20.35
C PRO A 409 -16.60 14.11 21.14
N THR A 410 -15.61 14.36 21.99
CA THR A 410 -15.03 13.36 22.87
C THR A 410 -16.01 12.90 23.96
N ASN A 411 -15.91 11.64 24.39
CA ASN A 411 -16.72 11.09 25.46
C ASN A 411 -16.50 11.82 26.79
N LYS A 412 -15.23 12.18 27.09
CA LYS A 412 -14.86 13.03 28.24
C LYS A 412 -14.10 14.27 27.76
N PRO A 413 -14.25 15.42 28.45
CA PRO A 413 -13.52 16.63 28.10
C PRO A 413 -12.02 16.39 28.10
N ARG A 414 -11.32 16.94 27.09
CA ARG A 414 -9.86 16.86 26.98
C ARG A 414 -9.17 17.68 28.08
N ALA A 415 -8.33 17.02 28.90
CA ALA A 415 -7.55 17.64 29.98
C ALA A 415 -6.09 17.93 29.58
N ARG A 416 -5.63 17.50 28.40
CA ARG A 416 -4.24 17.72 27.91
C ARG A 416 -3.95 19.20 27.71
N GLN A 417 -2.74 19.61 28.12
CA GLN A 417 -2.20 20.94 27.93
C GLN A 417 -1.18 20.92 26.78
N ASP A 418 -1.45 21.66 25.70
CA ASP A 418 -0.52 21.83 24.59
C ASP A 418 0.28 23.12 24.85
N LEU A 419 1.55 22.97 25.28
CA LEU A 419 2.45 24.07 25.61
C LEU A 419 2.98 24.74 24.33
N PRO A 420 3.37 26.05 24.39
CA PRO A 420 4.02 26.72 23.25
C PRO A 420 5.32 26.04 22.84
N ASP A 421 5.65 26.16 21.56
CA ASP A 421 6.91 25.66 21.01
C ASP A 421 8.11 26.41 21.62
N SER A 422 9.19 25.69 21.90
CA SER A 422 10.48 26.26 22.33
C SER A 422 11.44 26.20 21.18
N VAL A 423 11.88 27.35 20.66
CA VAL A 423 12.77 27.43 19.49
C VAL A 423 14.17 27.80 19.95
N TYR A 424 15.17 27.05 19.49
CA TYR A 424 16.59 27.24 19.79
C TYR A 424 17.37 27.60 18.53
N LYS A 425 18.49 28.25 18.71
CA LYS A 425 19.38 28.66 17.62
C LYS A 425 20.00 27.45 16.94
N THR A 426 20.52 26.49 17.73
CA THR A 426 21.26 25.32 17.25
C THR A 426 20.57 24.01 17.63
N VAL A 427 20.86 22.92 16.88
CA VAL A 427 20.42 21.56 17.22
C VAL A 427 20.97 21.11 18.59
N ASN A 428 22.20 21.49 18.94
CA ASN A 428 22.80 21.15 20.22
C ASN A 428 22.07 21.79 21.40
N GLY A 429 21.73 23.09 21.32
CA GLY A 429 20.92 23.78 22.32
C GLY A 429 19.56 23.12 22.50
N LYS A 430 18.90 22.77 21.38
CA LYS A 430 17.64 22.01 21.38
C LYS A 430 17.76 20.68 22.13
N TYR A 431 18.77 19.86 21.81
CA TYR A 431 18.92 18.57 22.47
C TYR A 431 19.25 18.68 23.95
N ASN A 432 20.04 19.67 24.36
CA ASN A 432 20.29 19.94 25.78
C ASN A 432 18.98 20.21 26.52
N ALA A 433 18.13 21.07 25.96
CA ALA A 433 16.84 21.40 26.56
C ALA A 433 15.86 20.18 26.59
N VAL A 434 15.84 19.36 25.55
CA VAL A 434 15.06 18.11 25.54
C VAL A 434 15.50 17.17 26.65
N ILE A 435 16.83 17.00 26.83
CA ILE A 435 17.38 16.12 27.86
C ILE A 435 17.06 16.66 29.27
N GLU A 436 17.13 17.97 29.48
CA GLU A 436 16.73 18.60 30.75
C GLU A 436 15.25 18.39 31.06
N GLN A 437 14.37 18.57 30.06
CA GLN A 437 12.94 18.33 30.22
C GLN A 437 12.65 16.84 30.53
N VAL A 438 13.32 15.92 29.84
CA VAL A 438 13.20 14.48 30.10
C VAL A 438 13.67 14.15 31.52
N ALA A 439 14.81 14.69 31.96
CA ALA A 439 15.33 14.49 33.31
C ALA A 439 14.37 15.03 34.39
N GLU A 440 13.79 16.20 34.18
CA GLU A 440 12.82 16.81 35.06
C GLU A 440 11.55 15.96 35.20
N CYS A 441 10.99 15.49 34.10
CA CYS A 441 9.82 14.62 34.08
C CYS A 441 10.12 13.26 34.75
N HIS A 442 11.24 12.65 34.43
CA HIS A 442 11.69 11.38 35.01
C HIS A 442 11.85 11.47 36.52
N ALA A 443 12.44 12.56 36.99
CA ALA A 443 12.60 12.81 38.46
C ALA A 443 11.25 12.98 39.19
N LYS A 444 10.24 13.49 38.50
CA LYS A 444 8.86 13.61 38.99
C LYS A 444 8.06 12.31 38.89
N GLY A 445 8.61 11.27 38.29
CA GLY A 445 7.90 10.03 37.96
C GLY A 445 6.90 10.16 36.82
N GLN A 446 6.97 11.24 36.05
CA GLN A 446 6.12 11.48 34.86
C GLN A 446 6.68 10.73 33.65
N PRO A 447 5.89 9.88 32.96
CA PRO A 447 6.33 9.22 31.74
C PRO A 447 6.47 10.22 30.58
N VAL A 448 7.49 9.98 29.74
CA VAL A 448 7.82 10.83 28.60
C VAL A 448 7.89 10.01 27.31
N LEU A 449 7.22 10.50 26.26
CA LEU A 449 7.37 9.99 24.91
C LEU A 449 8.03 11.08 24.07
N VAL A 450 9.22 10.79 23.54
CA VAL A 450 9.98 11.71 22.67
C VAL A 450 9.82 11.27 21.22
N GLY A 451 9.17 12.11 20.41
CA GLY A 451 9.01 11.91 18.96
C GLY A 451 10.19 12.48 18.19
N THR A 452 10.79 11.69 17.30
CA THR A 452 11.85 12.09 16.38
C THR A 452 11.47 11.80 14.94
N VAL A 453 11.99 12.57 13.97
CA VAL A 453 11.64 12.42 12.55
C VAL A 453 12.45 11.36 11.82
N SER A 454 13.59 10.92 12.36
CA SER A 454 14.43 9.90 11.72
C SER A 454 15.06 8.92 12.73
N VAL A 455 15.46 7.75 12.21
CA VAL A 455 16.18 6.73 13.00
C VAL A 455 17.50 7.28 13.53
N GLU A 456 18.24 8.02 12.71
CA GLU A 456 19.52 8.62 13.07
C GLU A 456 19.37 9.59 14.26
N LYS A 457 18.38 10.50 14.18
CA LYS A 457 18.09 11.46 15.26
C LYS A 457 17.65 10.75 16.55
N SER A 458 16.92 9.64 16.45
CA SER A 458 16.55 8.81 17.60
C SER A 458 17.76 8.15 18.27
N GLU A 459 18.69 7.63 17.49
CA GLU A 459 19.93 7.02 17.99
C GLU A 459 20.88 8.07 18.59
N ALA A 460 20.98 9.26 17.99
CA ALA A 460 21.76 10.37 18.53
C ALA A 460 21.24 10.81 19.91
N LEU A 461 19.93 11.01 20.04
CA LEU A 461 19.29 11.35 21.31
C LEU A 461 19.46 10.24 22.35
N SER A 462 19.32 8.97 21.95
CA SER A 462 19.56 7.82 22.82
C SER A 462 20.97 7.81 23.40
N LYS A 463 21.99 8.09 22.57
CA LYS A 463 23.40 8.20 23.04
C LYS A 463 23.57 9.31 24.09
N LEU A 464 22.89 10.43 23.90
CA LEU A 464 22.95 11.56 24.83
C LEU A 464 22.25 11.24 26.17
N LEU A 465 21.07 10.62 26.14
CA LEU A 465 20.34 10.19 27.34
C LEU A 465 21.14 9.12 28.14
N LYS A 466 21.77 8.17 27.45
CA LYS A 466 22.68 7.18 28.09
C LYS A 466 23.85 7.84 28.80
N LYS A 467 24.45 8.89 28.23
CA LYS A 467 25.53 9.67 28.88
C LYS A 467 25.05 10.36 30.15
N LYS A 468 23.78 10.72 30.25
CA LYS A 468 23.15 11.31 31.46
C LYS A 468 22.64 10.27 32.45
N GLY A 469 22.75 8.96 32.13
CA GLY A 469 22.32 7.86 32.99
C GLY A 469 20.80 7.67 33.06
N ILE A 470 20.05 8.17 32.08
CA ILE A 470 18.59 8.00 32.02
C ILE A 470 18.28 6.71 31.26
N GLU A 471 17.64 5.76 31.94
CA GLU A 471 17.14 4.54 31.30
C GLU A 471 15.98 4.87 30.36
N HIS A 472 16.01 4.34 29.12
CA HIS A 472 15.00 4.60 28.12
C HIS A 472 14.89 3.48 27.10
N ASN A 473 13.73 3.37 26.50
CA ASN A 473 13.45 2.49 25.35
C ASN A 473 13.53 3.28 24.05
N VAL A 474 14.05 2.64 23.00
CA VAL A 474 14.08 3.22 21.64
C VAL A 474 13.19 2.40 20.73
N LEU A 475 12.26 3.07 20.06
CA LEU A 475 11.31 2.49 19.16
C LEU A 475 11.58 3.06 17.74
N ASN A 476 12.20 2.24 16.91
CA ASN A 476 12.51 2.61 15.53
C ASN A 476 12.37 1.37 14.61
N ALA A 477 12.50 1.58 13.31
CA ALA A 477 12.36 0.52 12.29
C ALA A 477 13.21 -0.74 12.53
N LYS A 478 14.30 -0.64 13.30
CA LYS A 478 15.18 -1.77 13.61
C LYS A 478 14.63 -2.70 14.71
N GLN A 479 13.60 -2.27 15.47
CA GLN A 479 13.05 -3.01 16.63
C GLN A 479 11.55 -3.29 16.49
N HIS A 480 11.10 -3.50 15.30
CA HIS A 480 9.70 -3.62 14.93
C HIS A 480 8.93 -4.73 15.68
N GLU A 481 9.56 -5.88 15.89
CA GLU A 481 8.92 -7.04 16.56
C GLU A 481 8.53 -6.76 18.02
N ARG A 482 9.18 -5.79 18.68
CA ARG A 482 8.92 -5.41 20.06
C ARG A 482 8.13 -4.11 20.23
N GLU A 483 7.64 -3.56 19.14
CA GLU A 483 6.97 -2.26 19.12
C GLU A 483 5.77 -2.22 20.06
N ALA A 484 4.84 -3.17 19.93
CA ALA A 484 3.65 -3.24 20.74
C ALA A 484 3.95 -3.39 22.24
N GLU A 485 5.00 -4.16 22.59
CA GLU A 485 5.46 -4.35 23.97
C GLU A 485 5.95 -3.03 24.59
N ILE A 486 6.82 -2.32 23.88
CA ILE A 486 7.42 -1.07 24.37
C ILE A 486 6.34 0.00 24.52
N VAL A 487 5.44 0.13 23.55
CA VAL A 487 4.36 1.14 23.57
C VAL A 487 3.36 0.87 24.70
N ALA A 488 2.99 -0.38 24.93
CA ALA A 488 2.08 -0.77 26.01
C ALA A 488 2.60 -0.37 27.39
N GLN A 489 3.93 -0.30 27.56
CA GLN A 489 4.59 0.04 28.82
C GLN A 489 5.09 1.50 28.88
N ALA A 490 4.93 2.28 27.80
CA ALA A 490 5.39 3.68 27.75
C ALA A 490 4.68 4.62 28.76
N GLY A 491 3.53 4.20 29.31
CA GLY A 491 2.76 4.95 30.31
C GLY A 491 3.13 4.64 31.76
N LYS A 492 4.12 3.78 32.04
CA LYS A 492 4.57 3.46 33.42
C LYS A 492 5.25 4.65 34.06
N GLN A 493 5.29 4.65 35.41
CA GLN A 493 5.91 5.69 36.21
C GLN A 493 7.37 5.92 35.80
N GLY A 494 7.70 7.15 35.39
CA GLY A 494 9.04 7.56 35.01
C GLY A 494 9.59 6.89 33.74
N ALA A 495 8.77 6.19 32.95
CA ALA A 495 9.20 5.58 31.70
C ALA A 495 9.62 6.65 30.68
N VAL A 496 10.74 6.45 30.00
CA VAL A 496 11.21 7.30 28.91
C VAL A 496 11.26 6.47 27.63
N THR A 497 10.51 6.89 26.60
CA THR A 497 10.48 6.21 25.31
C THR A 497 10.81 7.19 24.21
N ILE A 498 11.79 6.87 23.37
CA ILE A 498 12.08 7.60 22.14
C ILE A 498 11.41 6.83 21.00
N ALA A 499 10.55 7.48 20.22
CA ALA A 499 9.89 6.86 19.10
C ALA A 499 10.16 7.65 17.81
N THR A 500 10.54 6.97 16.73
CA THR A 500 10.50 7.58 15.41
C THR A 500 9.06 7.74 14.95
N ASN A 501 8.87 8.57 13.94
CA ASN A 501 7.58 8.93 13.37
C ASN A 501 6.63 7.75 13.35
N MET A 502 5.43 7.95 13.90
CA MET A 502 4.31 7.00 13.88
C MET A 502 4.53 5.61 14.52
N ALA A 503 5.72 5.29 15.06
CA ALA A 503 5.91 4.05 15.79
C ALA A 503 4.88 3.93 16.94
N GLY A 504 4.23 2.78 17.05
CA GLY A 504 3.13 2.54 18.00
C GLY A 504 1.77 3.13 17.58
N ARG A 505 1.56 3.49 16.30
CA ARG A 505 0.25 3.88 15.78
C ARG A 505 -0.74 2.72 15.92
N GLY A 506 -1.99 3.02 16.30
CA GLY A 506 -3.00 1.98 16.56
C GLY A 506 -2.86 1.26 17.89
N THR A 507 -1.84 1.58 18.71
CA THR A 507 -1.66 1.04 20.07
C THR A 507 -1.88 2.12 21.11
N ASP A 508 -2.70 1.84 22.13
CA ASP A 508 -2.99 2.78 23.19
C ASP A 508 -1.91 2.78 24.29
N ILE A 509 -1.49 3.99 24.70
CA ILE A 509 -0.61 4.18 25.86
C ILE A 509 -1.50 4.43 27.09
N MET A 510 -1.58 3.45 27.98
CA MET A 510 -2.34 3.55 29.23
C MET A 510 -1.44 4.03 30.36
N LEU A 511 -1.94 4.97 31.19
CA LEU A 511 -1.19 5.45 32.36
C LEU A 511 -1.05 4.34 33.40
N GLY A 512 0.17 4.14 33.90
CA GLY A 512 0.52 3.05 34.82
C GLY A 512 0.88 1.72 34.14
N GLY A 513 0.75 1.61 32.81
CA GLY A 513 0.98 0.40 32.02
C GLY A 513 -0.33 -0.30 31.60
N ASN A 514 -0.19 -1.33 30.79
CA ASN A 514 -1.32 -2.11 30.26
C ASN A 514 -1.41 -3.47 30.96
N VAL A 515 -2.43 -3.63 31.83
CA VAL A 515 -2.71 -4.86 32.60
C VAL A 515 -2.89 -6.06 31.69
N THR A 516 -3.73 -5.92 30.65
CA THR A 516 -4.04 -6.99 29.68
C THR A 516 -2.78 -7.49 29.00
N TYR A 517 -1.89 -6.59 28.59
CA TYR A 517 -0.62 -6.94 27.97
C TYR A 517 0.31 -7.66 28.94
N MET A 518 0.43 -7.18 30.20
CA MET A 518 1.24 -7.81 31.24
C MET A 518 0.74 -9.22 31.56
N ALA A 519 -0.57 -9.39 31.69
CA ALA A 519 -1.21 -10.68 31.92
C ALA A 519 -1.01 -11.64 30.75
N LYS A 520 -1.20 -11.17 29.49
CA LYS A 520 -0.91 -11.98 28.31
C LYS A 520 0.55 -12.41 28.21
N ALA A 521 1.50 -11.53 28.52
CA ALA A 521 2.92 -11.87 28.51
C ALA A 521 3.29 -12.91 29.58
N ALA A 522 2.71 -12.79 30.78
CA ALA A 522 2.88 -13.76 31.86
C ALA A 522 2.24 -15.11 31.50
N LEU A 523 0.99 -15.09 31.02
CA LEU A 523 0.25 -16.28 30.58
C LEU A 523 0.99 -17.01 29.46
N LYS A 524 1.48 -16.31 28.46
CA LYS A 524 2.25 -16.91 27.36
C LYS A 524 3.48 -17.67 27.87
N LYS A 525 4.16 -17.10 28.87
CA LYS A 525 5.32 -17.73 29.48
C LYS A 525 4.96 -18.97 30.32
N GLU A 526 3.83 -18.94 31.02
CA GLU A 526 3.29 -20.08 31.78
C GLU A 526 2.84 -21.20 30.83
N LEU A 527 1.96 -20.89 29.87
CA LEU A 527 1.46 -21.85 28.89
C LEU A 527 2.58 -22.45 28.01
N SER A 528 3.57 -21.63 27.61
CA SER A 528 4.72 -22.15 26.88
C SER A 528 5.51 -23.17 27.69
N LYS A 529 5.67 -22.97 29.01
CA LYS A 529 6.31 -23.96 29.88
C LYS A 529 5.50 -25.24 30.02
N GLU A 530 4.18 -25.09 30.18
CA GLU A 530 3.26 -26.24 30.31
C GLU A 530 3.26 -27.09 29.03
N LEU A 531 3.08 -26.44 27.88
CA LEU A 531 3.04 -27.10 26.58
C LEU A 531 4.37 -27.74 26.17
N THR A 532 5.50 -27.18 26.64
CA THR A 532 6.83 -27.73 26.36
C THR A 532 7.30 -28.75 27.40
N ALA A 533 6.59 -28.96 28.52
CA ALA A 533 6.98 -29.89 29.56
C ALA A 533 7.25 -31.32 29.06
N ASN A 534 6.48 -31.79 28.09
CA ASN A 534 6.57 -33.13 27.51
C ASN A 534 7.20 -33.12 26.09
N LEU A 535 7.88 -32.03 25.70
CA LEU A 535 8.42 -31.88 24.33
C LEU A 535 9.39 -33.00 23.95
N ALA A 536 10.15 -33.54 24.89
CA ALA A 536 11.09 -34.62 24.62
C ALA A 536 10.37 -35.94 24.24
N GLU A 537 9.28 -36.27 24.92
CA GLU A 537 8.47 -37.45 24.63
C GLU A 537 7.75 -37.25 23.29
N LEU A 538 7.17 -36.10 23.04
CA LEU A 538 6.51 -35.76 21.78
C LEU A 538 7.48 -35.78 20.58
N LYS A 539 8.76 -35.42 20.78
CA LYS A 539 9.78 -35.52 19.74
C LYS A 539 10.12 -36.98 19.40
N ASP A 540 10.22 -37.86 20.39
CA ASP A 540 10.45 -39.28 20.16
C ASP A 540 9.26 -39.92 19.44
N GLU A 541 8.03 -39.60 19.82
CA GLU A 541 6.80 -40.07 19.13
C GLU A 541 6.73 -39.57 17.68
N TYR A 542 7.09 -38.33 17.47
CA TYR A 542 7.14 -37.72 16.13
C TYR A 542 8.15 -38.41 15.21
N GLU A 543 9.38 -38.66 15.68
CA GLU A 543 10.39 -39.36 14.86
C GLU A 543 9.92 -40.81 14.51
N HIS A 544 9.24 -41.48 15.43
CA HIS A 544 8.62 -42.75 15.17
C HIS A 544 7.45 -42.67 14.17
N ALA A 545 6.58 -41.67 14.28
CA ALA A 545 5.49 -41.41 13.35
C ALA A 545 5.99 -41.02 11.96
N LYS A 546 7.01 -40.18 11.88
CA LYS A 546 7.66 -39.75 10.64
C LYS A 546 8.34 -40.90 9.91
N ALA A 547 8.98 -41.80 10.66
CA ALA A 547 9.55 -43.02 10.08
C ALA A 547 8.48 -43.96 9.48
N ARG A 548 7.32 -44.13 10.16
CA ARG A 548 6.17 -44.88 9.67
C ARG A 548 5.52 -44.22 8.44
N ALA A 549 5.29 -42.92 8.46
CA ALA A 549 4.71 -42.19 7.34
C ALA A 549 5.61 -42.27 6.10
N LYS A 550 6.93 -42.15 6.30
CA LYS A 550 7.91 -42.28 5.22
C LYS A 550 7.98 -43.68 4.63
N ALA A 551 7.78 -44.72 5.46
CA ALA A 551 7.69 -46.12 5.00
C ALA A 551 6.36 -46.41 4.29
N ALA A 552 5.27 -45.75 4.66
CA ALA A 552 3.94 -45.92 4.09
C ALA A 552 3.66 -45.01 2.88
N GLY A 553 4.51 -44.05 2.58
CA GLY A 553 4.30 -43.07 1.51
C GLY A 553 3.12 -42.11 1.76
N THR A 554 2.77 -41.89 3.04
CA THR A 554 1.71 -40.97 3.47
C THR A 554 2.30 -39.59 3.83
N GLU A 555 1.44 -38.59 3.98
CA GLU A 555 1.84 -37.22 4.44
C GLU A 555 2.64 -37.31 5.74
N LEU A 556 3.69 -36.45 5.83
CA LEU A 556 4.51 -36.38 7.03
C LEU A 556 3.72 -35.72 8.17
N PRO A 557 3.82 -36.25 9.40
CA PRO A 557 3.16 -35.60 10.55
C PRO A 557 3.74 -34.22 10.82
N THR A 558 2.94 -33.34 11.42
CA THR A 558 3.34 -32.00 11.82
C THR A 558 4.40 -32.09 12.92
N PRO A 559 5.52 -31.32 12.85
CA PRO A 559 6.51 -31.26 13.92
C PRO A 559 5.89 -30.83 15.26
N PRO A 560 6.25 -31.43 16.40
CA PRO A 560 5.65 -31.11 17.68
C PRO A 560 5.82 -29.65 18.09
N GLU A 561 6.92 -28.99 17.71
CA GLU A 561 7.11 -27.57 17.94
C GLU A 561 6.06 -26.72 17.20
N ALA A 562 5.79 -27.01 15.94
CA ALA A 562 4.78 -26.29 15.17
C ALA A 562 3.36 -26.53 15.71
N GLY A 563 3.07 -27.73 16.23
CA GLY A 563 1.81 -28.03 16.91
C GLY A 563 1.66 -27.27 18.24
N ILE A 564 2.73 -27.16 19.03
CA ILE A 564 2.76 -26.42 20.27
C ILE A 564 2.61 -24.91 19.99
N ASP A 565 3.30 -24.39 19.00
CA ASP A 565 3.21 -22.97 18.63
C ASP A 565 1.79 -22.61 18.18
N ALA A 566 1.17 -23.42 17.30
CA ALA A 566 -0.20 -23.20 16.87
C ALA A 566 -1.22 -23.28 18.03
N LYS A 567 -1.03 -24.22 18.97
CA LYS A 567 -1.88 -24.35 20.15
C LYS A 567 -1.71 -23.16 21.09
N LEU A 568 -0.47 -22.72 21.33
CA LEU A 568 -0.17 -21.55 22.13
C LEU A 568 -0.81 -20.30 21.54
N GLU A 569 -0.72 -20.12 20.22
CA GLU A 569 -1.34 -19.00 19.51
C GLU A 569 -2.87 -19.00 19.65
N MET A 570 -3.49 -20.17 19.50
CA MET A 570 -4.93 -20.35 19.70
C MET A 570 -5.36 -19.98 21.13
N LEU A 571 -4.68 -20.51 22.16
CA LEU A 571 -4.98 -20.22 23.55
C LEU A 571 -4.76 -18.73 23.88
N MET A 572 -3.72 -18.11 23.34
CA MET A 572 -3.44 -16.68 23.51
C MET A 572 -4.48 -15.78 22.81
N THR A 573 -5.08 -16.25 21.72
CA THR A 573 -6.17 -15.54 21.01
C THR A 573 -7.47 -15.61 21.80
N GLU A 574 -7.75 -16.75 22.41
CA GLU A 574 -9.01 -17.00 23.11
C GLU A 574 -9.00 -16.65 24.61
N CYS A 575 -7.83 -16.35 25.21
CA CYS A 575 -7.70 -16.11 26.64
C CYS A 575 -8.48 -14.89 27.17
N ASP A 576 -8.75 -13.90 26.33
CA ASP A 576 -9.52 -12.69 26.64
C ASP A 576 -10.95 -12.70 26.06
N GLY A 577 -11.40 -13.85 25.54
CA GLY A 577 -12.75 -14.02 25.01
C GLY A 577 -13.77 -14.33 26.13
N HIS A 578 -15.01 -13.81 25.98
CA HIS A 578 -16.13 -14.06 26.91
C HIS A 578 -17.23 -14.93 26.29
N ALA A 579 -17.08 -15.36 25.03
CA ALA A 579 -18.05 -16.27 24.39
C ALA A 579 -18.09 -17.64 25.06
N GLU A 580 -19.27 -18.26 25.15
CA GLU A 580 -19.42 -19.60 25.72
C GLU A 580 -18.57 -20.63 24.94
N THR A 581 -17.85 -21.48 25.66
CA THR A 581 -17.05 -22.57 25.10
C THR A 581 -17.04 -23.76 26.04
N GLU A 582 -17.04 -24.96 25.52
CA GLU A 582 -16.88 -26.21 26.27
C GLU A 582 -15.41 -26.68 26.32
N ASP A 583 -14.49 -26.00 25.62
CA ASP A 583 -13.07 -26.34 25.59
C ASP A 583 -12.42 -26.04 26.94
N THR A 584 -12.02 -27.11 27.63
CA THR A 584 -11.44 -27.02 28.98
C THR A 584 -10.09 -26.27 29.01
N GLU A 585 -9.31 -26.31 27.93
CA GLU A 585 -8.03 -25.62 27.85
C GLU A 585 -8.22 -24.13 27.65
N ILE A 586 -9.18 -23.73 26.81
CA ILE A 586 -9.56 -22.32 26.66
C ILE A 586 -10.11 -21.79 27.97
N LEU A 587 -10.98 -22.53 28.65
CA LEU A 587 -11.53 -22.13 29.96
C LEU A 587 -10.41 -21.99 31.01
N HIS A 588 -9.42 -22.88 31.01
CA HIS A 588 -8.25 -22.77 31.90
C HIS A 588 -7.40 -21.53 31.56
N ALA A 589 -7.15 -21.27 30.27
CA ALA A 589 -6.40 -20.09 29.86
C ALA A 589 -7.12 -18.80 30.21
N ARG A 590 -8.46 -18.72 30.02
CA ARG A 590 -9.29 -17.57 30.41
C ARG A 590 -9.25 -17.31 31.90
N LYS A 591 -9.48 -18.36 32.71
CA LYS A 591 -9.44 -18.26 34.16
C LYS A 591 -8.08 -17.77 34.65
N ARG A 592 -6.99 -18.34 34.13
CA ARG A 592 -5.64 -17.94 34.50
C ARG A 592 -5.33 -16.51 34.06
N PHE A 593 -5.82 -16.10 32.87
CA PHE A 593 -5.72 -14.74 32.39
C PHE A 593 -6.43 -13.75 33.30
N GLU A 594 -7.66 -14.06 33.76
CA GLU A 594 -8.41 -13.23 34.71
C GLU A 594 -7.65 -13.10 36.06
N GLU A 595 -7.16 -14.22 36.61
CA GLU A 595 -6.34 -14.21 37.83
C GLU A 595 -5.12 -13.31 37.70
N LEU A 596 -4.41 -13.39 36.55
CA LEU A 596 -3.25 -12.52 36.25
C LEU A 596 -3.64 -11.06 36.12
N CYS A 597 -4.78 -10.78 35.48
CA CYS A 597 -5.31 -9.42 35.41
C CYS A 597 -5.68 -8.87 36.78
N GLU A 598 -6.29 -9.68 37.65
CA GLU A 598 -6.59 -9.29 39.02
C GLU A 598 -5.31 -9.05 39.84
N GLU A 599 -4.27 -9.87 39.64
CA GLU A 599 -2.98 -9.74 40.30
C GLU A 599 -2.25 -8.42 39.95
N PHE A 600 -2.21 -8.06 38.64
CA PHE A 600 -1.53 -6.85 38.15
C PHE A 600 -2.35 -5.56 38.32
N THR A 601 -3.68 -5.65 38.39
CA THR A 601 -4.58 -4.48 38.42
C THR A 601 -4.29 -3.53 39.60
N PRO A 602 -4.07 -3.98 40.86
CA PRO A 602 -3.82 -3.07 41.98
C PRO A 602 -2.52 -2.27 41.81
N GLU A 603 -1.48 -2.89 41.28
CA GLU A 603 -0.20 -2.24 41.01
C GLU A 603 -0.32 -1.18 39.95
N VAL A 604 -0.89 -1.56 38.79
CA VAL A 604 -1.11 -0.64 37.65
C VAL A 604 -2.03 0.53 38.04
N LYS A 605 -3.09 0.29 38.81
CA LYS A 605 -3.99 1.37 39.29
C LYS A 605 -3.25 2.35 40.22
N ARG A 606 -2.40 1.85 41.12
CA ARG A 606 -1.58 2.69 42.00
C ARG A 606 -0.58 3.51 41.19
N GLU A 607 0.13 2.88 40.24
CA GLU A 607 1.03 3.61 39.34
C GLU A 607 0.29 4.64 38.50
N ALA A 608 -0.87 4.30 37.97
CA ALA A 608 -1.70 5.21 37.17
C ALA A 608 -2.09 6.47 37.96
N GLU A 609 -2.41 6.33 39.28
CA GLU A 609 -2.72 7.49 40.12
C GLU A 609 -1.48 8.36 40.37
N VAL A 610 -0.31 7.74 40.59
CA VAL A 610 0.96 8.46 40.72
C VAL A 610 1.26 9.24 39.45
N VAL A 611 1.13 8.60 38.29
CA VAL A 611 1.35 9.23 36.98
C VAL A 611 0.34 10.34 36.69
N ARG A 612 -0.96 10.16 37.03
CA ARG A 612 -1.96 11.23 36.90
C ARG A 612 -1.61 12.45 37.75
N ASN A 613 -1.18 12.21 38.99
CA ASN A 613 -0.77 13.28 39.90
C ASN A 613 0.53 13.98 39.46
N ALA A 614 1.40 13.27 38.76
CA ALA A 614 2.60 13.82 38.15
C ALA A 614 2.32 14.63 36.85
N GLY A 615 1.06 14.67 36.35
CA GLY A 615 0.62 15.41 35.17
C GLY A 615 0.36 14.54 33.93
N GLY A 616 0.31 13.20 34.07
CA GLY A 616 0.07 12.26 32.99
C GLY A 616 1.25 12.12 32.00
N LEU A 617 0.99 11.59 30.82
CA LEU A 617 2.02 11.40 29.78
C LEU A 617 2.48 12.74 29.19
N PHE A 618 3.77 12.98 29.14
CA PHE A 618 4.39 14.15 28.52
C PHE A 618 4.91 13.79 27.12
N ILE A 619 4.45 14.51 26.11
CA ILE A 619 4.90 14.34 24.72
C ILE A 619 5.92 15.43 24.37
N ILE A 620 7.10 15.01 23.92
CA ILE A 620 8.13 15.89 23.41
C ILE A 620 8.26 15.64 21.90
N GLY A 621 8.01 16.66 21.06
CA GLY A 621 8.39 16.65 19.66
C GLY A 621 9.75 17.31 19.49
N THR A 622 10.70 16.64 18.85
CA THR A 622 12.04 17.21 18.62
C THR A 622 12.11 18.08 17.36
N GLU A 623 11.13 17.96 16.49
CA GLU A 623 10.97 18.74 15.26
C GLU A 623 9.50 18.84 14.88
N ARG A 624 9.16 19.80 14.03
CA ARG A 624 7.86 19.83 13.33
C ARG A 624 7.94 18.93 12.09
N HIS A 625 6.88 18.20 11.86
CA HIS A 625 6.74 17.36 10.68
C HIS A 625 6.31 18.19 9.47
N GLU A 626 6.37 17.58 8.29
CA GLU A 626 5.90 18.20 7.04
C GLU A 626 4.41 18.54 7.06
N SER A 627 3.61 17.80 7.83
CA SER A 627 2.18 18.02 8.00
C SER A 627 1.80 18.25 9.46
N ARG A 628 0.96 19.26 9.69
CA ARG A 628 0.35 19.57 11.01
C ARG A 628 -0.43 18.39 11.56
N ARG A 629 -0.96 17.55 10.69
CA ARG A 629 -1.69 16.35 11.02
C ARG A 629 -0.83 15.35 11.81
N ILE A 630 0.41 15.12 11.38
CA ILE A 630 1.37 14.24 12.06
C ILE A 630 1.71 14.79 13.44
N ASP A 631 1.93 16.10 13.56
CA ASP A 631 2.13 16.75 14.85
C ASP A 631 0.94 16.54 15.81
N ASN A 632 -0.29 16.64 15.29
CA ASN A 632 -1.50 16.41 16.06
C ASN A 632 -1.67 14.95 16.47
N GLN A 633 -1.26 14.00 15.63
CA GLN A 633 -1.25 12.57 15.98
C GLN A 633 -0.25 12.28 17.10
N LEU A 634 0.94 12.89 17.05
CA LEU A 634 1.93 12.77 18.13
C LEU A 634 1.38 13.33 19.44
N ARG A 635 0.83 14.56 19.43
CA ARG A 635 0.16 15.17 20.58
C ARG A 635 -0.99 14.31 21.11
N GLY A 636 -1.75 13.68 20.19
CA GLY A 636 -2.92 12.85 20.48
C GLY A 636 -2.60 11.58 21.28
N ARG A 637 -1.35 11.23 21.46
CA ARG A 637 -0.95 10.08 22.29
C ARG A 637 -1.12 10.33 23.79
N ALA A 638 -1.19 11.60 24.23
CA ALA A 638 -1.47 11.99 25.60
C ALA A 638 -2.88 12.56 25.79
N GLY A 639 -3.41 12.53 27.00
CA GLY A 639 -4.70 13.11 27.37
C GLY A 639 -5.90 12.34 26.84
N ARG A 640 -5.88 11.02 26.88
CA ARG A 640 -6.94 10.10 26.43
C ARG A 640 -8.01 9.94 27.50
N GLN A 641 -9.28 9.83 27.08
CA GLN A 641 -10.44 9.59 27.96
C GLN A 641 -10.50 10.50 29.21
N GLY A 642 -10.05 11.77 29.04
CA GLY A 642 -10.05 12.76 30.12
C GLY A 642 -8.84 12.67 31.09
N ASP A 643 -7.86 11.81 30.82
CA ASP A 643 -6.60 11.78 31.59
C ASP A 643 -5.80 13.08 31.37
N PRO A 644 -5.03 13.54 32.37
CA PRO A 644 -4.10 14.64 32.21
C PRO A 644 -2.97 14.26 31.24
N GLY A 645 -2.31 15.27 30.69
CA GLY A 645 -1.16 15.10 29.82
C GLY A 645 -0.64 16.44 29.37
N ALA A 646 0.55 16.46 28.82
CA ALA A 646 1.12 17.68 28.24
C ALA A 646 1.86 17.37 26.94
N SER A 647 1.98 18.38 26.07
CA SER A 647 2.83 18.28 24.87
C SER A 647 3.63 19.55 24.68
N ARG A 648 4.87 19.41 24.19
CA ARG A 648 5.74 20.52 23.79
C ARG A 648 6.63 20.13 22.61
N PHE A 649 6.81 21.06 21.67
CA PHE A 649 7.79 20.90 20.61
C PHE A 649 9.03 21.73 20.92
N PHE A 650 10.20 21.11 20.73
CA PHE A 650 11.52 21.69 20.84
C PHE A 650 12.13 21.76 19.44
N LEU A 651 12.36 22.96 18.94
CA LEU A 651 12.71 23.22 17.55
C LEU A 651 14.07 23.92 17.45
N SER A 652 14.77 23.74 16.35
CA SER A 652 15.97 24.48 16.03
C SER A 652 15.79 25.21 14.70
N LEU A 653 16.47 26.35 14.55
CA LEU A 653 16.53 27.05 13.26
C LEU A 653 17.31 26.27 12.20
N GLU A 654 18.12 25.31 12.62
CA GLU A 654 18.86 24.39 11.77
C GLU A 654 18.02 23.16 11.33
N ASP A 655 16.80 22.97 11.87
CA ASP A 655 15.92 21.88 11.47
C ASP A 655 15.50 22.03 10.00
N ASP A 656 15.30 20.93 9.30
CA ASP A 656 15.07 20.90 7.86
C ASP A 656 13.90 21.79 7.42
N LEU A 657 12.78 21.76 8.13
CA LEU A 657 11.63 22.64 7.84
C LEU A 657 11.98 24.12 7.96
N MET A 658 12.77 24.49 8.97
CA MET A 658 13.19 25.87 9.20
C MET A 658 14.22 26.33 8.16
N ARG A 659 15.16 25.47 7.79
CA ARG A 659 16.17 25.74 6.76
C ARG A 659 15.52 26.01 5.40
N ILE A 660 14.48 25.22 5.02
CA ILE A 660 13.77 25.36 3.74
C ILE A 660 12.96 26.68 3.66
N PHE A 661 12.44 27.19 4.77
CA PHE A 661 11.53 28.36 4.79
C PHE A 661 12.11 29.63 5.41
N GLY A 662 13.44 29.82 5.38
CA GLY A 662 14.09 31.08 5.74
C GLY A 662 14.68 31.15 7.14
N GLY A 663 15.06 29.98 7.71
CA GLY A 663 15.76 29.91 9.02
C GLY A 663 17.02 30.78 9.05
N GLU A 664 17.75 30.89 7.95
CA GLU A 664 18.96 31.71 7.86
C GLU A 664 18.73 33.20 8.11
N ARG A 665 17.60 33.75 7.64
CA ARG A 665 17.26 35.18 7.91
C ARG A 665 16.95 35.42 9.38
N VAL A 666 16.24 34.47 10.01
CA VAL A 666 15.92 34.52 11.44
C VAL A 666 17.20 34.30 12.25
N GLN A 667 18.08 33.41 11.83
CA GLN A 667 19.38 33.13 12.45
C GLN A 667 20.30 34.36 12.40
N GLY A 668 20.39 35.02 11.26
CA GLY A 668 21.15 36.30 11.13
C GLY A 668 20.60 37.41 12.02
N LEU A 669 19.29 37.50 12.20
CA LEU A 669 18.67 38.44 13.15
C LEU A 669 19.04 38.08 14.59
N MET A 670 19.09 36.81 14.96
CA MET A 670 19.45 36.34 16.28
C MET A 670 20.93 36.54 16.60
N ASP A 671 21.82 36.35 15.61
CA ASP A 671 23.23 36.63 15.74
C ASP A 671 23.43 38.13 16.04
N SER A 672 22.65 38.98 15.40
CA SER A 672 22.69 40.42 15.67
C SER A 672 22.17 40.83 17.06
N LEU A 673 21.29 39.98 17.67
CA LEU A 673 20.75 40.23 19.01
C LEU A 673 21.62 39.61 20.12
N GLY A 674 22.68 38.85 19.79
CA GLY A 674 23.62 38.28 20.76
C GLY A 674 22.99 37.23 21.69
N LEU A 675 22.00 36.49 21.25
CA LEU A 675 21.33 35.46 22.04
C LEU A 675 22.19 34.16 22.12
N ASP A 676 22.35 33.65 23.34
CA ASP A 676 23.06 32.38 23.60
C ASP A 676 22.33 31.19 23.03
N GLU A 677 23.05 30.10 22.70
CA GLU A 677 22.53 28.91 22.06
C GLU A 677 21.47 28.15 22.89
N ASP A 678 21.56 28.21 24.22
CA ASP A 678 20.70 27.50 25.16
C ASP A 678 19.46 28.31 25.58
N VAL A 679 19.27 29.54 25.09
CA VAL A 679 18.12 30.37 25.44
C VAL A 679 16.92 30.09 24.56
N PRO A 680 15.78 29.63 25.10
CA PRO A 680 14.58 29.37 24.32
C PRO A 680 13.91 30.68 23.86
N ILE A 681 13.45 30.70 22.64
CA ILE A 681 12.67 31.80 22.08
C ILE A 681 11.20 31.35 22.02
N GLU A 682 10.42 31.92 22.91
CA GLU A 682 8.97 31.72 22.92
C GLU A 682 8.30 32.95 22.27
N ASN A 683 8.20 32.96 20.95
CA ASN A 683 7.56 34.05 20.22
C ASN A 683 6.46 33.53 19.29
N LYS A 684 5.24 34.05 19.47
CA LYS A 684 4.09 33.70 18.62
C LYS A 684 4.32 33.98 17.12
N LEU A 685 5.17 34.95 16.80
CA LEU A 685 5.49 35.25 15.39
C LEU A 685 6.25 34.07 14.74
N ILE A 686 7.21 33.47 15.44
CA ILE A 686 7.96 32.32 14.94
C ILE A 686 7.03 31.10 14.79
N THR A 687 6.19 30.83 15.79
CA THR A 687 5.19 29.74 15.69
C THR A 687 4.27 29.91 14.49
N ASN A 688 3.77 31.14 14.24
CA ASN A 688 2.93 31.42 13.08
C ASN A 688 3.69 31.27 11.74
N THR A 689 4.99 31.59 11.71
CA THR A 689 5.82 31.38 10.52
C THR A 689 5.99 29.91 10.22
N ILE A 690 6.25 29.09 11.25
CA ILE A 690 6.35 27.63 11.13
C ILE A 690 5.02 27.03 10.62
N GLU A 691 3.89 27.43 11.20
CA GLU A 691 2.57 26.97 10.71
C GLU A 691 2.32 27.38 9.25
N SER A 692 2.75 28.57 8.86
CA SER A 692 2.62 29.03 7.47
C SER A 692 3.50 28.23 6.53
N ALA A 693 4.70 27.85 6.97
CA ALA A 693 5.62 26.98 6.24
C ALA A 693 5.01 25.59 6.05
N GLN A 694 4.48 24.97 7.11
CA GLN A 694 3.79 23.68 7.03
C GLN A 694 2.58 23.74 6.07
N LYS A 695 1.77 24.80 6.13
CA LYS A 695 0.63 24.97 5.20
C LYS A 695 1.06 25.04 3.73
N LYS A 696 2.18 25.73 3.45
CA LYS A 696 2.72 25.79 2.09
C LYS A 696 3.20 24.41 1.62
N LEU A 697 3.85 23.65 2.51
CA LEU A 697 4.33 22.31 2.19
C LEU A 697 3.16 21.34 2.00
N GLU A 698 2.14 21.37 2.87
CA GLU A 698 0.91 20.62 2.70
C GLU A 698 0.25 20.90 1.35
N ALA A 699 0.12 22.17 0.97
CA ALA A 699 -0.44 22.58 -0.31
C ALA A 699 0.41 22.11 -1.51
N SER A 700 1.75 22.15 -1.40
CA SER A 700 2.65 21.61 -2.43
C SER A 700 2.50 20.10 -2.58
N ASN A 701 2.45 19.36 -1.46
CA ASN A 701 2.26 17.93 -1.45
C ASN A 701 0.89 17.54 -2.03
N PHE A 702 -0.16 18.30 -1.71
CA PHE A 702 -1.48 18.12 -2.31
C PHE A 702 -1.45 18.33 -3.82
N ALA A 703 -0.79 19.39 -4.29
CA ALA A 703 -0.65 19.65 -5.73
C ALA A 703 0.06 18.49 -6.46
N ILE A 704 1.12 17.92 -5.87
CA ILE A 704 1.82 16.75 -6.41
C ILE A 704 0.88 15.53 -6.48
N ARG A 705 0.16 15.20 -5.39
CA ARG A 705 -0.80 14.09 -5.39
C ARG A 705 -1.92 14.28 -6.40
N LYS A 706 -2.44 15.50 -6.52
CA LYS A 706 -3.46 15.85 -7.52
C LYS A 706 -2.93 15.69 -8.94
N GLN A 707 -1.70 16.09 -9.20
CA GLN A 707 -1.06 15.90 -10.50
C GLN A 707 -0.87 14.42 -10.83
N VAL A 708 -0.40 13.60 -9.88
CA VAL A 708 -0.28 12.15 -10.05
C VAL A 708 -1.64 11.55 -10.40
N LEU A 709 -2.70 11.94 -9.69
CA LEU A 709 -4.06 11.48 -9.98
C LEU A 709 -4.53 11.89 -11.37
N GLN A 710 -4.29 13.14 -11.80
CA GLN A 710 -4.70 13.63 -13.13
C GLN A 710 -4.08 12.80 -14.26
N TYR A 711 -2.81 12.38 -14.12
CA TYR A 711 -2.18 11.46 -15.08
C TYR A 711 -2.77 10.06 -15.00
N ASP A 712 -3.00 9.52 -13.80
CA ASP A 712 -3.56 8.18 -13.63
C ASP A 712 -5.05 8.12 -14.01
N ASP A 713 -5.81 9.20 -13.95
CA ASP A 713 -7.21 9.26 -14.41
C ASP A 713 -7.32 8.97 -15.92
N VAL A 714 -6.34 9.38 -16.72
CA VAL A 714 -6.28 9.03 -18.15
C VAL A 714 -6.08 7.53 -18.31
N MET A 715 -5.09 6.98 -17.61
CA MET A 715 -4.83 5.55 -17.59
C MET A 715 -6.00 4.75 -17.01
N ASN A 716 -6.70 5.29 -16.01
CA ASN A 716 -7.85 4.61 -15.41
C ASN A 716 -9.02 4.44 -16.37
N GLN A 717 -9.33 5.47 -17.18
CA GLN A 717 -10.37 5.38 -18.20
C GLN A 717 -10.06 4.27 -19.22
N GLN A 718 -8.80 4.19 -19.65
CA GLN A 718 -8.32 3.15 -20.57
C GLN A 718 -8.35 1.77 -19.90
N ARG A 719 -7.91 1.67 -18.65
CA ARG A 719 -7.93 0.44 -17.83
C ARG A 719 -9.33 -0.13 -17.67
N GLU A 720 -10.31 0.71 -17.37
CA GLU A 720 -11.72 0.29 -17.23
C GLU A 720 -12.26 -0.34 -18.52
N ILE A 721 -11.92 0.22 -19.70
CA ILE A 721 -12.32 -0.33 -21.00
C ILE A 721 -11.70 -1.72 -21.20
N ILE A 722 -10.38 -1.84 -21.01
CA ILE A 722 -9.63 -3.10 -21.19
C ILE A 722 -10.08 -4.17 -20.20
N TYR A 723 -10.21 -3.83 -18.91
CA TYR A 723 -10.61 -4.78 -17.89
C TYR A 723 -12.05 -5.25 -18.06
N LYS A 724 -12.94 -4.38 -18.54
CA LYS A 724 -14.32 -4.77 -18.90
C LYS A 724 -14.34 -5.75 -20.07
N GLN A 725 -13.56 -5.53 -21.11
CA GLN A 725 -13.43 -6.46 -22.24
C GLN A 725 -12.87 -7.80 -21.78
N ARG A 726 -11.84 -7.75 -20.92
CA ARG A 726 -11.21 -8.92 -20.33
C ARG A 726 -12.20 -9.72 -19.48
N GLN A 727 -13.01 -9.05 -18.68
CA GLN A 727 -14.02 -9.67 -17.82
C GLN A 727 -15.06 -10.45 -18.62
N MET A 728 -15.54 -9.92 -19.76
CA MET A 728 -16.47 -10.63 -20.64
C MET A 728 -15.89 -11.98 -21.13
N VAL A 729 -14.59 -11.98 -21.46
CA VAL A 729 -13.89 -13.21 -21.87
C VAL A 729 -13.78 -14.21 -20.71
N LEU A 730 -13.50 -13.72 -19.49
CA LEU A 730 -13.39 -14.54 -18.28
C LEU A 730 -14.76 -15.09 -17.84
N ASP A 731 -15.84 -14.33 -18.03
CA ASP A 731 -17.22 -14.75 -17.71
C ASP A 731 -17.73 -15.82 -18.65
N GLY A 732 -16.99 -16.08 -19.72
CA GLY A 732 -17.31 -17.16 -20.67
C GLY A 732 -18.41 -16.79 -21.66
N GLU A 733 -18.65 -15.48 -21.87
CA GLU A 733 -19.57 -15.00 -22.90
C GLU A 733 -19.17 -15.53 -24.28
N ASP A 734 -20.15 -15.68 -25.16
CA ASP A 734 -19.88 -15.97 -26.56
C ASP A 734 -19.41 -14.67 -27.24
N ILE A 735 -18.14 -14.66 -27.65
CA ILE A 735 -17.48 -13.50 -28.25
C ILE A 735 -17.33 -13.63 -29.77
N SER A 736 -17.94 -14.68 -30.40
CA SER A 736 -17.81 -14.93 -31.84
C SER A 736 -18.29 -13.75 -32.69
N ASP A 737 -19.45 -13.19 -32.38
CA ASP A 737 -19.99 -12.04 -33.11
C ASP A 737 -19.06 -10.82 -33.00
N LYS A 738 -18.47 -10.58 -31.85
CA LYS A 738 -17.46 -9.53 -31.64
C LYS A 738 -16.22 -9.73 -32.49
N LEU A 739 -15.70 -10.96 -32.54
CA LEU A 739 -14.53 -11.27 -33.37
C LEU A 739 -14.83 -11.16 -34.86
N HIS A 740 -16.06 -11.51 -35.28
CA HIS A 740 -16.53 -11.25 -36.67
C HIS A 740 -16.58 -9.74 -36.97
N GLU A 741 -17.09 -8.94 -36.05
CA GLU A 741 -17.06 -7.49 -36.16
C GLU A 741 -15.63 -6.93 -36.18
N MET A 742 -14.75 -7.40 -35.30
CA MET A 742 -13.33 -7.03 -35.32
C MET A 742 -12.65 -7.37 -36.65
N MET A 743 -12.93 -8.56 -37.20
CA MET A 743 -12.43 -8.96 -38.51
C MET A 743 -12.94 -8.03 -39.64
N ARG A 744 -14.23 -7.68 -39.62
CA ARG A 744 -14.80 -6.73 -40.58
C ARG A 744 -14.11 -5.37 -40.48
N GLN A 745 -13.99 -4.83 -39.27
CA GLN A 745 -13.34 -3.54 -39.03
C GLN A 745 -11.88 -3.52 -39.47
N SER A 746 -11.11 -4.58 -39.15
CA SER A 746 -9.70 -4.66 -39.57
C SER A 746 -9.53 -4.71 -41.08
N ILE A 747 -10.45 -5.39 -41.79
CA ILE A 747 -10.45 -5.43 -43.24
C ILE A 747 -10.83 -4.06 -43.83
N ASP A 748 -11.88 -3.41 -43.30
CA ASP A 748 -12.33 -2.10 -43.77
C ASP A 748 -11.27 -1.02 -43.55
N ASP A 749 -10.57 -1.05 -42.39
CA ASP A 749 -9.45 -0.14 -42.08
C ASP A 749 -8.30 -0.35 -43.07
N ALA A 750 -7.88 -1.60 -43.32
CA ALA A 750 -6.83 -1.91 -44.30
C ALA A 750 -7.23 -1.51 -45.72
N CYS A 751 -8.45 -1.82 -46.13
CA CYS A 751 -8.96 -1.37 -47.45
C CYS A 751 -8.97 0.15 -47.55
N THR A 752 -9.31 0.87 -46.52
CA THR A 752 -9.30 2.34 -46.49
C THR A 752 -7.88 2.89 -46.62
N ASN A 753 -6.91 2.26 -45.97
CA ASN A 753 -5.51 2.69 -46.00
C ASN A 753 -4.80 2.41 -47.34
N TYR A 754 -5.02 1.23 -47.95
CA TYR A 754 -4.32 0.82 -49.15
C TYR A 754 -5.07 1.12 -50.43
N LEU A 755 -6.40 1.16 -50.41
CA LEU A 755 -7.26 1.48 -51.56
C LEU A 755 -7.71 2.94 -51.46
N ASN A 756 -6.75 3.85 -51.33
CA ASN A 756 -7.01 5.28 -51.19
C ASN A 756 -6.97 5.95 -52.59
N GLY A 757 -8.03 6.64 -52.95
CA GLY A 757 -8.18 7.31 -54.25
C GLY A 757 -9.57 7.09 -54.87
N ASP A 758 -9.95 7.94 -55.85
CA ASP A 758 -11.24 7.90 -56.49
C ASP A 758 -11.31 6.85 -57.63
N SER A 759 -10.13 6.34 -58.06
CA SER A 759 -10.04 5.35 -59.16
C SER A 759 -9.27 4.11 -58.67
N ALA A 760 -9.73 2.94 -59.12
CA ALA A 760 -9.04 1.67 -58.79
C ALA A 760 -7.63 1.58 -59.41
N ASP A 761 -7.30 2.42 -60.40
CA ASP A 761 -5.96 2.51 -60.97
C ASP A 761 -4.91 3.08 -60.02
N ASP A 762 -5.35 3.89 -59.02
CA ASP A 762 -4.48 4.53 -58.04
C ASP A 762 -4.33 3.70 -56.74
N TRP A 763 -4.99 2.55 -56.61
CA TRP A 763 -5.01 1.73 -55.42
C TRP A 763 -3.74 0.88 -55.27
N ASP A 764 -3.18 0.81 -54.02
CA ASP A 764 -2.03 -0.04 -53.71
C ASP A 764 -2.44 -1.49 -53.40
N PHE A 765 -2.83 -2.22 -54.43
CA PHE A 765 -3.12 -3.66 -54.34
C PHE A 765 -1.92 -4.49 -53.89
N ALA A 766 -0.70 -4.03 -54.19
CA ALA A 766 0.50 -4.74 -53.75
C ALA A 766 0.71 -4.56 -52.22
N GLY A 767 0.43 -3.40 -51.69
CA GLY A 767 0.42 -3.12 -50.24
C GLY A 767 -0.64 -3.94 -49.52
N LEU A 768 -1.92 -3.91 -50.00
CA LEU A 768 -3.00 -4.68 -49.41
C LEU A 768 -2.71 -6.19 -49.41
N ARG A 769 -2.18 -6.72 -50.52
CA ARG A 769 -1.79 -8.12 -50.60
C ARG A 769 -0.68 -8.46 -49.62
N ARG A 770 0.35 -7.61 -49.48
CA ARG A 770 1.43 -7.82 -48.48
C ARG A 770 0.90 -7.82 -47.07
N HIS A 771 -0.03 -6.94 -46.73
CA HIS A 771 -0.65 -6.83 -45.41
C HIS A 771 -1.40 -8.14 -45.05
N PHE A 772 -2.23 -8.66 -45.95
CA PHE A 772 -3.02 -9.87 -45.73
C PHE A 772 -2.30 -11.18 -46.13
N MET A 773 -1.04 -11.13 -46.48
CA MET A 773 -0.27 -12.29 -46.93
C MET A 773 -0.22 -13.40 -45.87
N ASN A 774 -0.49 -14.64 -46.28
CA ASN A 774 -0.46 -15.85 -45.49
C ASN A 774 -1.64 -16.04 -44.50
N TRP A 775 -2.61 -15.14 -44.47
CA TRP A 775 -3.80 -15.33 -43.63
C TRP A 775 -5.15 -15.09 -44.37
N LEU A 776 -5.26 -14.12 -45.20
CA LEU A 776 -6.44 -13.86 -46.07
C LEU A 776 -6.11 -13.83 -47.56
N CYS A 777 -4.87 -13.57 -47.91
CA CYS A 777 -4.44 -13.42 -49.29
C CYS A 777 -3.38 -14.42 -49.68
N LEU A 778 -3.47 -14.86 -50.96
CA LEU A 778 -2.42 -15.65 -51.64
C LEU A 778 -1.53 -14.72 -52.45
N PRO A 779 -0.27 -15.14 -52.83
CA PRO A 779 0.62 -14.33 -53.66
C PRO A 779 0.05 -13.92 -55.02
N THR A 780 -0.99 -14.63 -55.49
CA THR A 780 -1.62 -14.41 -56.80
C THR A 780 -2.87 -13.52 -56.75
N ASP A 781 -3.34 -13.13 -55.56
CA ASP A 781 -4.53 -12.32 -55.44
C ASP A 781 -4.30 -10.87 -55.86
N PHE A 782 -5.36 -10.20 -56.20
CA PHE A 782 -5.41 -8.79 -56.65
C PHE A 782 -4.55 -8.47 -57.87
N ASN A 783 -4.33 -9.47 -58.77
CA ASN A 783 -3.73 -9.24 -60.10
C ASN A 783 -4.86 -9.02 -61.10
N TYR A 784 -5.39 -7.82 -61.16
CA TYR A 784 -6.50 -7.45 -62.05
C TYR A 784 -6.00 -6.93 -63.37
N THR A 785 -6.77 -7.17 -64.46
CA THR A 785 -6.54 -6.53 -65.75
C THR A 785 -7.22 -5.15 -65.77
N THR A 786 -6.83 -4.25 -66.71
CA THR A 786 -7.35 -2.90 -66.81
C THR A 786 -8.87 -2.90 -67.03
N GLU A 787 -9.40 -3.94 -67.66
CA GLU A 787 -10.88 -4.07 -67.85
C GLU A 787 -11.61 -4.44 -66.55
N GLN A 788 -10.98 -5.19 -65.70
CA GLN A 788 -11.54 -5.61 -64.42
C GLN A 788 -11.50 -4.49 -63.37
N LEU A 789 -10.52 -3.57 -63.45
CA LEU A 789 -10.42 -2.43 -62.52
C LEU A 789 -11.65 -1.51 -62.56
N GLY A 790 -12.35 -1.39 -63.73
CA GLY A 790 -13.51 -0.51 -63.86
C GLY A 790 -14.77 -0.91 -63.08
N ASP A 791 -14.88 -2.19 -62.72
CA ASP A 791 -16.02 -2.75 -61.95
C ASP A 791 -15.72 -2.96 -60.44
N LEU A 792 -14.48 -2.67 -59.97
CA LEU A 792 -14.07 -2.89 -58.59
C LEU A 792 -14.54 -1.76 -57.70
N THR A 793 -15.09 -2.14 -56.55
CA THR A 793 -15.41 -1.23 -55.46
C THR A 793 -14.61 -1.64 -54.21
N ARG A 794 -14.25 -0.66 -53.37
CA ARG A 794 -13.57 -0.91 -52.10
C ARG A 794 -14.37 -1.87 -51.22
N GLU A 795 -15.70 -1.66 -51.15
CA GLU A 795 -16.63 -2.49 -50.38
C GLU A 795 -16.67 -3.93 -50.91
N GLY A 796 -16.64 -4.11 -52.26
CA GLY A 796 -16.62 -5.45 -52.85
C GLY A 796 -15.35 -6.24 -52.52
N ILE A 797 -14.19 -5.58 -52.49
CA ILE A 797 -12.93 -6.22 -52.04
C ILE A 797 -12.98 -6.55 -50.54
N ALA A 798 -13.51 -5.65 -49.74
CA ALA A 798 -13.66 -5.90 -48.29
C ALA A 798 -14.65 -7.05 -48.05
N ASP A 799 -15.75 -7.14 -48.79
CA ASP A 799 -16.71 -8.24 -48.69
C ASP A 799 -16.12 -9.58 -49.12
N GLU A 800 -15.26 -9.61 -50.14
CA GLU A 800 -14.57 -10.81 -50.58
C GLU A 800 -13.58 -11.31 -49.50
N LEU A 801 -12.76 -10.41 -48.94
CA LEU A 801 -11.82 -10.75 -47.85
C LEU A 801 -12.57 -11.21 -46.60
N TYR A 802 -13.65 -10.57 -46.21
CA TYR A 802 -14.47 -10.96 -45.07
C TYR A 802 -15.08 -12.34 -45.28
N LYS A 803 -15.62 -12.63 -46.45
CA LYS A 803 -16.19 -13.95 -46.80
C LYS A 803 -15.11 -15.04 -46.69
N ARG A 804 -13.89 -14.80 -47.21
CA ARG A 804 -12.77 -15.74 -47.09
C ARG A 804 -12.43 -16.00 -45.62
N GLY A 805 -12.38 -14.97 -44.78
CA GLY A 805 -12.15 -15.12 -43.32
C GLY A 805 -13.25 -15.98 -42.67
N MET A 806 -14.52 -15.74 -42.98
CA MET A 806 -15.64 -16.51 -42.48
C MET A 806 -15.59 -17.97 -42.95
N ASP A 807 -15.18 -18.23 -44.18
CA ASP A 807 -15.03 -19.59 -44.71
C ASP A 807 -13.94 -20.34 -43.96
N ILE A 808 -12.79 -19.69 -43.63
CA ILE A 808 -11.72 -20.26 -42.81
C ILE A 808 -12.22 -20.59 -41.38
N LEU A 809 -12.93 -19.65 -40.73
CA LEU A 809 -13.46 -19.86 -39.40
C LEU A 809 -14.48 -21.00 -39.38
N THR A 810 -15.40 -21.05 -40.35
CA THR A 810 -16.39 -22.14 -40.50
C THR A 810 -15.71 -23.52 -40.68
N ALA A 811 -14.65 -23.55 -41.50
CA ALA A 811 -13.88 -24.79 -41.73
C ALA A 811 -13.17 -25.25 -40.45
N LYS A 812 -12.61 -24.30 -39.66
CA LYS A 812 -11.98 -24.59 -38.36
C LYS A 812 -13.02 -25.09 -37.33
N GLU A 813 -14.18 -24.45 -37.28
CA GLU A 813 -15.25 -24.85 -36.37
C GLU A 813 -15.75 -26.28 -36.68
N LYS A 814 -15.91 -26.63 -37.96
CA LYS A 814 -16.22 -28.00 -38.37
C LYS A 814 -15.13 -29.03 -38.01
N ARG A 815 -13.85 -28.58 -38.06
CA ARG A 815 -12.70 -29.45 -37.79
C ARG A 815 -12.48 -29.70 -36.29
N TYR A 816 -12.62 -28.68 -35.45
CA TYR A 816 -12.28 -28.70 -34.02
C TYR A 816 -13.50 -28.82 -33.10
N GLY A 817 -14.68 -28.52 -33.59
CA GLY A 817 -15.94 -28.47 -32.86
C GLY A 817 -16.16 -27.09 -32.18
N ALA A 818 -17.44 -26.72 -32.01
CA ALA A 818 -17.83 -25.41 -31.49
C ALA A 818 -17.22 -25.08 -30.12
N LYS A 819 -17.21 -26.02 -29.16
CA LYS A 819 -16.64 -25.80 -27.81
C LYS A 819 -15.17 -25.40 -27.87
N THR A 820 -14.37 -26.13 -28.66
CA THR A 820 -12.94 -25.85 -28.81
C THR A 820 -12.71 -24.55 -29.53
N MET A 821 -13.56 -24.21 -30.52
CA MET A 821 -13.47 -22.94 -31.25
C MET A 821 -13.74 -21.75 -30.33
N ARG A 822 -14.80 -21.79 -29.51
CA ARG A 822 -15.07 -20.73 -28.51
C ARG A 822 -13.91 -20.53 -27.56
N GLU A 823 -13.24 -21.61 -27.13
CA GLU A 823 -12.07 -21.49 -26.26
C GLU A 823 -10.83 -20.91 -26.99
N LEU A 824 -10.61 -21.27 -28.25
CA LEU A 824 -9.56 -20.65 -29.08
C LEU A 824 -9.77 -19.14 -29.27
N GLU A 825 -11.00 -18.74 -29.55
CA GLU A 825 -11.38 -17.32 -29.67
C GLU A 825 -11.04 -16.53 -28.41
N ARG A 826 -11.36 -17.09 -27.21
CA ARG A 826 -11.02 -16.51 -25.93
C ARG A 826 -9.52 -16.44 -25.71
N ILE A 827 -8.77 -17.48 -26.04
CA ILE A 827 -7.30 -17.49 -25.92
C ILE A 827 -6.67 -16.44 -26.81
N CYS A 828 -7.09 -16.38 -28.08
CA CYS A 828 -6.54 -15.41 -29.04
C CYS A 828 -6.79 -13.97 -28.59
N LEU A 829 -8.02 -13.65 -28.18
CA LEU A 829 -8.34 -12.29 -27.72
C LEU A 829 -7.63 -11.95 -26.42
N LEU A 830 -7.68 -12.82 -25.38
CA LEU A 830 -7.07 -12.55 -24.10
C LEU A 830 -5.55 -12.35 -24.19
N ARG A 831 -4.88 -13.19 -24.97
CA ARG A 831 -3.42 -13.10 -25.17
C ARG A 831 -3.01 -11.78 -25.80
N ASN A 832 -3.72 -11.34 -26.84
CA ASN A 832 -3.40 -10.08 -27.53
C ASN A 832 -3.74 -8.87 -26.67
N VAL A 833 -4.89 -8.89 -25.97
CA VAL A 833 -5.25 -7.83 -25.02
C VAL A 833 -4.18 -7.69 -23.94
N ASP A 834 -3.78 -8.79 -23.29
CA ASP A 834 -2.78 -8.75 -22.19
C ASP A 834 -1.41 -8.26 -22.69
N SER A 835 -0.97 -8.75 -23.87
CA SER A 835 0.33 -8.36 -24.41
C SER A 835 0.39 -6.87 -24.78
N LYS A 836 -0.61 -6.40 -25.50
CA LYS A 836 -0.66 -5.00 -25.99
C LYS A 836 -0.94 -4.02 -24.84
N TRP A 837 -1.75 -4.42 -23.85
CA TRP A 837 -2.00 -3.60 -22.67
C TRP A 837 -0.73 -3.39 -21.83
N MET A 838 0.06 -4.45 -21.59
CA MET A 838 1.35 -4.31 -20.89
C MET A 838 2.34 -3.42 -21.64
N GLU A 839 2.37 -3.53 -22.99
CA GLU A 839 3.19 -2.65 -23.82
C GLU A 839 2.71 -1.19 -23.74
N HIS A 840 1.40 -0.98 -23.75
CA HIS A 840 0.80 0.34 -23.67
C HIS A 840 1.06 1.04 -22.34
N ILE A 841 1.01 0.32 -21.21
CA ILE A 841 1.37 0.87 -19.89
C ILE A 841 2.80 1.43 -19.93
N ASP A 842 3.73 0.68 -20.50
CA ASP A 842 5.13 1.08 -20.62
C ASP A 842 5.31 2.33 -21.51
N ASN A 843 4.62 2.34 -22.66
CA ASN A 843 4.62 3.48 -23.56
C ASN A 843 4.02 4.74 -22.94
N MET A 844 2.96 4.60 -22.14
CA MET A 844 2.35 5.72 -21.42
C MET A 844 3.24 6.26 -20.30
N ASP A 845 4.00 5.41 -19.62
CA ASP A 845 5.00 5.84 -18.64
C ASP A 845 6.14 6.62 -19.32
N GLN A 846 6.61 6.19 -20.49
CA GLN A 846 7.61 6.91 -21.29
C GLN A 846 7.05 8.27 -21.78
N LEU A 847 5.81 8.31 -22.26
CA LEU A 847 5.13 9.55 -22.68
C LEU A 847 5.10 10.54 -21.51
N LYS A 848 4.72 10.09 -20.32
CA LYS A 848 4.65 10.92 -19.10
C LYS A 848 5.98 11.59 -18.75
N GLN A 849 7.11 10.88 -18.89
CA GLN A 849 8.43 11.44 -18.64
C GLN A 849 8.78 12.58 -19.61
N GLY A 850 8.34 12.50 -20.87
CA GLY A 850 8.55 13.53 -21.89
C GLY A 850 7.68 14.79 -21.71
N MET A 851 6.53 14.69 -21.01
CA MET A 851 5.56 15.78 -20.92
C MET A 851 6.06 17.03 -20.17
N GLY A 852 6.97 16.87 -19.21
CA GLY A 852 7.54 17.98 -18.44
C GLY A 852 8.23 19.05 -19.30
N LEU A 853 8.81 18.65 -20.43
CA LEU A 853 9.48 19.58 -21.36
C LEU A 853 8.49 20.42 -22.19
N ARG A 854 7.28 19.93 -22.43
CA ARG A 854 6.24 20.63 -23.23
C ARG A 854 5.59 21.79 -22.46
N GLY A 855 5.69 21.80 -21.13
CA GLY A 855 5.27 22.94 -20.30
C GLY A 855 5.97 24.26 -20.66
N TYR A 856 7.18 24.21 -21.21
CA TYR A 856 7.88 25.40 -21.72
C TYR A 856 7.20 26.00 -22.97
N GLY A 857 6.40 25.22 -23.71
CA GLY A 857 5.62 25.66 -24.88
C GLY A 857 4.28 26.31 -24.55
N GLN A 858 3.96 26.61 -23.28
CA GLN A 858 2.69 27.13 -22.78
C GLN A 858 1.48 26.19 -23.00
N HIS A 859 1.71 24.91 -23.24
CA HIS A 859 0.68 23.90 -23.27
C HIS A 859 0.51 23.27 -21.89
N ASP A 860 -0.74 22.92 -21.53
CA ASP A 860 -0.99 22.16 -20.29
C ASP A 860 -0.51 20.72 -20.48
N PRO A 861 0.51 20.28 -19.73
CA PRO A 861 1.08 18.93 -19.88
C PRO A 861 0.07 17.80 -19.70
N VAL A 862 -0.96 17.98 -18.86
CA VAL A 862 -1.98 16.96 -18.62
C VAL A 862 -2.93 16.84 -19.81
N VAL A 863 -3.26 17.96 -20.47
CA VAL A 863 -4.10 17.98 -21.66
C VAL A 863 -3.37 17.30 -22.84
N GLU A 864 -2.11 17.64 -23.06
CA GLU A 864 -1.29 17.01 -24.11
C GLU A 864 -1.14 15.50 -23.87
N TYR A 865 -0.85 15.10 -22.63
CA TYR A 865 -0.77 13.68 -22.24
C TYR A 865 -2.08 12.96 -22.53
N ARG A 866 -3.21 13.58 -22.26
CA ARG A 866 -4.53 13.02 -22.56
C ARG A 866 -4.72 12.82 -24.06
N ILE A 867 -4.44 13.84 -24.88
CA ILE A 867 -4.63 13.79 -26.34
C ILE A 867 -3.76 12.67 -26.95
N GLU A 868 -2.44 12.68 -26.66
CA GLU A 868 -1.52 11.66 -27.19
C GLU A 868 -1.82 10.27 -26.63
N GLY A 869 -2.12 10.19 -25.33
CA GLY A 869 -2.45 8.92 -24.69
C GLY A 869 -3.70 8.26 -25.25
N PHE A 870 -4.73 9.02 -25.63
CA PHE A 870 -5.89 8.46 -26.32
C PHE A 870 -5.58 8.05 -27.77
N ALA A 871 -4.76 8.80 -28.50
CA ALA A 871 -4.32 8.40 -29.82
C ALA A 871 -3.54 7.08 -29.79
N MET A 872 -2.60 6.93 -28.84
CA MET A 872 -1.86 5.69 -28.63
C MET A 872 -2.78 4.53 -28.20
N PHE A 873 -3.82 4.82 -27.43
CA PHE A 873 -4.82 3.83 -27.01
C PHE A 873 -5.65 3.33 -28.20
N ASP A 874 -6.09 4.22 -29.09
CA ASP A 874 -6.81 3.86 -30.29
C ASP A 874 -5.96 3.00 -31.24
N GLU A 875 -4.67 3.31 -31.39
CA GLU A 875 -3.72 2.48 -32.13
C GLU A 875 -3.56 1.10 -31.51
N MET A 876 -3.46 1.03 -30.18
CA MET A 876 -3.40 -0.24 -29.44
C MET A 876 -4.65 -1.08 -29.68
N ILE A 877 -5.84 -0.49 -29.60
CA ILE A 877 -7.12 -1.20 -29.85
C ILE A 877 -7.18 -1.72 -31.29
N ALA A 878 -6.74 -0.92 -32.26
CA ALA A 878 -6.64 -1.36 -33.67
C ALA A 878 -5.67 -2.55 -33.82
N SER A 879 -4.50 -2.48 -33.16
CA SER A 879 -3.53 -3.58 -33.17
C SER A 879 -4.08 -4.85 -32.49
N ILE A 880 -4.80 -4.73 -31.37
CA ILE A 880 -5.46 -5.88 -30.71
C ILE A 880 -6.45 -6.56 -31.66
N ARG A 881 -7.27 -5.76 -32.37
CA ARG A 881 -8.25 -6.29 -33.35
C ARG A 881 -7.54 -7.09 -34.44
N GLU A 882 -6.54 -6.50 -35.05
CA GLU A 882 -5.79 -7.12 -36.15
C GLU A 882 -5.06 -8.39 -35.70
N ASP A 883 -4.27 -8.31 -34.63
CA ASP A 883 -3.47 -9.43 -34.13
C ASP A 883 -4.35 -10.58 -33.59
N ALA A 884 -5.49 -10.29 -32.97
CA ALA A 884 -6.41 -11.32 -32.51
C ALA A 884 -7.06 -12.07 -33.66
N VAL A 885 -7.50 -11.36 -34.69
CA VAL A 885 -8.06 -11.96 -35.92
C VAL A 885 -7.00 -12.73 -36.69
N HIS A 886 -5.81 -12.15 -36.91
CA HIS A 886 -4.68 -12.81 -37.57
C HIS A 886 -4.31 -14.12 -36.84
N MET A 887 -4.16 -14.08 -35.50
CA MET A 887 -3.86 -15.27 -34.71
C MET A 887 -4.97 -16.32 -34.83
N LEU A 888 -6.24 -15.93 -34.76
CA LEU A 888 -7.40 -16.84 -34.86
C LEU A 888 -7.46 -17.53 -36.25
N LEU A 889 -7.16 -16.80 -37.31
CA LEU A 889 -7.15 -17.32 -38.67
C LEU A 889 -5.94 -18.21 -38.99
N THR A 890 -4.80 -18.00 -38.30
CA THR A 890 -3.55 -18.74 -38.58
C THR A 890 -3.28 -19.89 -37.64
N ILE A 891 -3.79 -19.84 -36.37
CA ILE A 891 -3.50 -20.89 -35.37
C ILE A 891 -4.02 -22.28 -35.80
N GLU A 892 -3.20 -23.31 -35.62
CA GLU A 892 -3.58 -24.70 -35.82
C GLU A 892 -3.30 -25.56 -34.58
N ILE A 893 -4.27 -26.41 -34.23
CA ILE A 893 -4.09 -27.39 -33.13
C ILE A 893 -3.41 -28.63 -33.70
N ARG A 894 -2.18 -28.91 -33.24
CA ARG A 894 -1.35 -30.02 -33.75
C ARG A 894 -1.78 -31.41 -33.23
N GLN A 895 -2.53 -31.48 -32.14
CA GLN A 895 -3.03 -32.72 -31.56
C GLN A 895 -4.55 -32.67 -31.45
N GLN A 896 -5.25 -33.61 -32.09
CA GLN A 896 -6.74 -33.66 -32.15
C GLN A 896 -7.44 -33.85 -30.79
N ASN A 897 -6.73 -34.20 -29.72
CA ASN A 897 -7.27 -34.44 -28.38
C ASN A 897 -6.72 -33.53 -27.27
N ALA A 898 -5.94 -32.51 -27.62
CA ALA A 898 -5.45 -31.58 -26.63
C ALA A 898 -6.49 -30.44 -26.45
N GLU A 899 -7.09 -30.30 -25.27
CA GLU A 899 -7.84 -29.07 -24.93
C GLU A 899 -6.86 -27.90 -24.89
N PRO A 900 -7.16 -26.80 -25.61
CA PRO A 900 -6.31 -25.63 -25.59
C PRO A 900 -6.30 -25.02 -24.18
N LYS A 901 -5.10 -24.69 -23.65
CA LYS A 901 -4.92 -24.09 -22.33
C LYS A 901 -4.56 -22.63 -22.46
N ARG A 902 -5.12 -21.80 -21.60
CA ARG A 902 -4.74 -20.39 -21.46
C ARG A 902 -3.43 -20.32 -20.68
N GLU A 903 -2.48 -19.55 -21.17
CA GLU A 903 -1.20 -19.32 -20.49
C GLU A 903 -1.07 -17.83 -20.17
N GLN A 904 -0.58 -17.53 -18.98
CA GLN A 904 -0.27 -16.17 -18.57
C GLN A 904 1.01 -15.71 -19.30
N ILE A 905 0.95 -14.56 -19.98
CA ILE A 905 2.02 -14.04 -20.81
C ILE A 905 3.24 -13.65 -20.00
N ALA A 906 3.01 -13.02 -18.85
CA ALA A 906 4.07 -12.59 -17.94
C ALA A 906 3.78 -13.05 -16.52
N LYS A 907 4.82 -13.56 -15.85
CA LYS A 907 4.75 -13.94 -14.43
C LYS A 907 5.23 -12.78 -13.59
N PRO A 908 4.47 -12.37 -12.56
CA PRO A 908 4.93 -11.38 -11.60
C PRO A 908 6.25 -11.83 -10.95
N THR A 909 7.23 -10.95 -10.87
CA THR A 909 8.52 -11.18 -10.20
C THR A 909 8.73 -10.28 -8.99
N GLY A 910 7.89 -9.24 -8.83
CA GLY A 910 7.94 -8.32 -7.71
C GLY A 910 6.64 -7.53 -7.57
N GLU A 911 6.30 -7.21 -6.35
CA GLU A 911 5.16 -6.35 -5.98
C GLU A 911 5.71 -5.10 -5.30
N GLY A 912 5.35 -3.93 -5.82
CA GLY A 912 5.76 -2.65 -5.25
C GLY A 912 4.83 -2.20 -4.13
N ALA A 913 4.84 -2.85 -2.95
CA ALA A 913 4.08 -2.43 -1.78
C ALA A 913 4.82 -2.64 -0.47
N PRO A 914 4.56 -1.83 0.57
CA PRO A 914 5.09 -2.12 1.89
C PRO A 914 4.43 -3.39 2.42
N SER A 915 5.20 -4.45 2.65
CA SER A 915 4.74 -5.58 3.45
C SER A 915 5.50 -5.59 4.76
N GLU A 916 4.76 -5.47 5.84
CA GLU A 916 5.21 -5.85 7.15
C GLU A 916 4.96 -7.34 7.33
N ALA A 917 5.92 -8.16 7.08
CA ALA A 917 6.10 -9.44 7.75
C ALA A 917 7.43 -10.02 7.32
N GLY A 918 8.24 -10.39 8.28
CA GLY A 918 9.40 -11.22 8.01
C GLY A 918 8.98 -12.45 7.24
N ALA A 919 9.10 -12.40 5.93
CA ALA A 919 9.16 -13.61 5.16
C ALA A 919 10.31 -14.40 5.80
N LYS A 920 10.01 -15.54 6.41
CA LYS A 920 10.99 -16.61 6.54
C LYS A 920 11.44 -16.85 5.11
N GLY A 921 12.56 -16.26 4.73
CA GLY A 921 13.18 -16.47 3.44
C GLY A 921 13.18 -17.96 3.22
N ALA A 922 12.77 -18.39 2.02
CA ALA A 922 13.04 -19.74 1.57
C ALA A 922 14.48 -20.01 1.98
N ALA A 923 14.69 -21.03 2.81
CA ALA A 923 16.01 -21.37 3.33
C ALA A 923 16.96 -21.33 2.14
N PRO A 924 18.07 -20.58 2.21
CA PRO A 924 18.97 -20.49 1.09
C PRO A 924 19.25 -21.93 0.69
N VAL A 925 19.00 -22.25 -0.58
CA VAL A 925 19.43 -23.52 -1.14
C VAL A 925 20.92 -23.54 -0.84
N ARG A 926 21.31 -24.31 0.18
CA ARG A 926 22.71 -24.54 0.47
C ARG A 926 23.25 -25.21 -0.80
N VAL A 927 23.85 -24.43 -1.65
CA VAL A 927 24.77 -24.95 -2.64
C VAL A 927 25.86 -25.60 -1.79
N THR A 928 25.75 -26.89 -1.60
CA THR A 928 26.78 -27.69 -0.97
C THR A 928 28.00 -27.50 -1.87
N LYS A 929 28.96 -26.71 -1.40
CA LYS A 929 30.25 -26.60 -2.08
C LYS A 929 30.84 -28.00 -2.15
N ILE A 930 30.76 -28.60 -3.34
CA ILE A 930 31.27 -29.93 -3.59
C ILE A 930 32.80 -29.84 -3.38
N GLY A 931 33.28 -30.59 -2.41
CA GLY A 931 34.69 -30.67 -2.09
C GLY A 931 35.48 -31.30 -3.28
N ARG A 932 36.70 -30.87 -3.50
CA ARG A 932 37.57 -31.42 -4.57
C ARG A 932 37.66 -32.94 -4.63
N ASN A 933 37.43 -33.64 -3.53
CA ASN A 933 37.50 -35.11 -3.39
C ASN A 933 36.11 -35.78 -3.36
N ASP A 934 35.01 -35.04 -3.38
CA ASP A 934 33.65 -35.58 -3.37
C ASP A 934 33.30 -36.17 -4.76
N PRO A 935 32.39 -37.15 -4.86
CA PRO A 935 31.89 -37.65 -6.13
C PRO A 935 31.19 -36.55 -6.92
N CYS A 936 31.46 -36.50 -8.24
CA CYS A 936 30.81 -35.55 -9.11
C CYS A 936 29.28 -35.85 -9.26
N PRO A 937 28.38 -34.88 -9.19
CA PRO A 937 26.94 -35.09 -9.31
C PRO A 937 26.49 -35.64 -10.67
N CYS A 938 27.34 -35.60 -11.70
CA CYS A 938 27.04 -36.16 -13.03
C CYS A 938 26.83 -37.71 -13.03
N GLY A 939 26.97 -38.38 -11.89
CA GLY A 939 26.78 -39.87 -11.81
C GLY A 939 27.94 -40.71 -12.35
N SER A 940 29.08 -40.09 -12.79
CA SER A 940 30.25 -40.78 -13.33
C SER A 940 31.05 -41.60 -12.31
N GLY A 941 30.76 -41.44 -11.01
CA GLY A 941 31.54 -42.06 -9.93
C GLY A 941 32.95 -41.47 -9.72
N LEU A 942 33.36 -40.51 -10.55
CA LEU A 942 34.65 -39.85 -10.43
C LEU A 942 34.63 -38.73 -9.40
N LYS A 943 35.75 -38.51 -8.72
CA LYS A 943 35.92 -37.37 -7.82
C LYS A 943 35.81 -36.06 -8.59
N TRP A 944 35.20 -35.02 -8.01
CA TRP A 944 35.02 -33.71 -8.61
C TRP A 944 36.23 -33.20 -9.37
N LYS A 945 37.39 -33.25 -8.80
CA LYS A 945 38.68 -32.80 -9.45
C LYS A 945 39.15 -33.66 -10.63
N LYS A 946 38.56 -34.81 -10.90
CA LYS A 946 38.93 -35.74 -11.99
C LYS A 946 37.82 -35.93 -13.04
N CYS A 947 36.67 -35.30 -12.81
CA CYS A 947 35.57 -35.36 -13.75
C CYS A 947 35.68 -34.23 -14.79
N THR A 948 35.46 -34.55 -16.05
CA THR A 948 35.51 -33.62 -17.19
C THR A 948 34.13 -33.35 -17.79
N CYS A 949 33.06 -33.55 -17.02
CA CYS A 949 31.70 -33.30 -17.48
C CYS A 949 31.45 -31.78 -17.64
N LYS A 950 31.05 -31.35 -18.85
CA LYS A 950 30.78 -29.93 -19.16
C LYS A 950 29.55 -29.35 -18.46
N GLU A 951 28.62 -30.18 -17.95
CA GLU A 951 27.44 -29.75 -17.26
C GLU A 951 27.73 -29.11 -15.88
N TYR A 952 28.74 -29.66 -15.18
CA TYR A 952 29.11 -29.19 -13.84
C TYR A 952 30.50 -28.55 -13.76
N HIS A 953 31.27 -28.57 -14.85
CA HIS A 953 32.61 -27.97 -15.02
C HIS A 953 32.66 -27.19 -16.35
N PRO A 954 31.96 -26.07 -16.47
CA PRO A 954 31.88 -25.32 -17.71
C PRO A 954 33.22 -24.71 -18.15
N ASP A 955 34.17 -24.56 -17.20
CA ASP A 955 35.49 -23.93 -17.44
C ASP A 955 36.62 -24.95 -17.73
N LEU A 956 36.31 -26.22 -17.95
CA LEU A 956 37.28 -27.27 -18.32
C LEU A 956 37.15 -27.68 -19.78
#